data_a7911a417f23463a18dbbd532cc55bce
#
_entry.id   a7911a417f23463a18dbbd532cc55bce
#
_cell.length_a   1.000
_cell.length_b   1.000
_cell.length_c   1.000
_cell.angle_alpha   90.00
_cell.angle_beta   90.00
_cell.angle_gamma   90.00
#
_symmetry.space_group_name_H-M   'P 1'
#
loop_
_entity.id
_entity.type
_entity.pdbx_description
1 polymer ?
#
loop_
_entity_poly.entity_id
_entity_poly.type
_entity_poly.pdbx_seq_one_letter_code
_entity_poly.pdbx_strand_id
1 'polypeptide(L)'
;MKALRMTSKICAVMAWLAFAMSAAQAGEDLWPRGDGSAIEVYPAPFGVAPSAQYSVQLIQDEAPAAKFRTRGSSFVYQSQNPAFLPDGELSGLKTSSTREQATSWTSFSFQGLVTVRVTNSKPFTSVRILPSSARIVPTVSGNTVAFTLDRPGQFAVDFCLSGVACTEANDTDLTNPLLVFANPMESRAPSPGARDVLRVAPGLSVPEGSAVPLLGAAQSVLYFGPGVYDLGLAPLNVASNQTVYLAGGAYVKGFLVIAKDAANWAIRGPGILSGENLPKATCVGTKAGCPPMIFAPAERRGVISGITIVNSPIYNIALGGYNRTFAEDLDNTATENRVSNVKILSWGGNGDGIAAAFGSADPGSVVEDSFLKVGDSGIHLNSSHLRVSHCTLWQMNTSAPFEISDTMGTNLNIDVSDVVVSDSNVIRVESEFDSMERAVFSAHQGGKGNLSNYTFRNIEIENADFRLFSLAVRPSPWSLKNVALGSLRNVVFEGVRATDAQSHPDLLQSYDRQHELSQLTYVEVTVAGVPLPTPAVTFNANRVTSLAGNATYDPLWRSQQDAQSFQIWKINPAAAAPPAPQYSTIPLWAPTLTAAYQVQGVGDFFASGHASVLLLDSDTNQLGLWRDPVGMDTGSAGAFVPIYAMQSTDGQFAGVGDFNGDGYADIALWNAVTQSGKILLMSDAQITRQITFVPARSSDWRVVGVGDFNQAGAADVLLRNSSGDLEILAWSADTGRMTGYDFAAASLFNATTPYFDSTWSAPAHGVFGSQWTVAAVGDFQGLGYADILWLNPATNDVGFTAFSFDLRHVNQGPIFARLPSQSKIVGVGDFDANGTSDLLVESQTSSGSQMRVFYINQWLTNLIQAGPVIDAAIPADWPWSLQQ
;
A
#
# COMPACT_ATOMS: atom_id res chain seq x y z
N MET A 1 -20.36 22.94 39.47
CA MET A 1 -19.97 22.13 38.32
C MET A 1 -19.05 22.81 37.28
N LYS A 2 -18.87 24.12 37.26
CA LYS A 2 -17.91 24.80 36.36
C LYS A 2 -16.45 24.86 36.88
N ALA A 3 -16.23 24.74 38.16
CA ALA A 3 -14.89 24.79 38.77
C ALA A 3 -14.13 23.46 38.72
N LEU A 4 -14.80 22.33 38.65
CA LEU A 4 -14.14 21.00 38.53
C LEU A 4 -13.64 20.65 37.11
N ARG A 5 -14.15 21.35 36.07
CA ARG A 5 -13.68 21.14 34.68
C ARG A 5 -12.45 21.96 34.32
N MET A 6 -12.12 22.98 35.13
CA MET A 6 -10.95 23.82 34.88
C MET A 6 -9.69 23.26 35.52
N THR A 7 -9.79 22.51 36.61
CA THR A 7 -8.66 21.85 37.26
C THR A 7 -8.17 20.63 36.51
N SER A 8 -9.07 19.89 35.85
CA SER A 8 -8.65 18.73 35.04
C SER A 8 -7.89 19.10 33.74
N LYS A 9 -8.22 20.23 33.13
CA LYS A 9 -7.49 20.72 31.96
C LYS A 9 -6.11 21.30 32.30
N ILE A 10 -5.99 21.94 33.49
CA ILE A 10 -4.69 22.47 33.95
C ILE A 10 -3.75 21.35 34.40
N CYS A 11 -4.25 20.28 35.01
CA CYS A 11 -3.44 19.11 35.32
C CYS A 11 -3.01 18.34 34.08
N ALA A 12 -3.83 18.25 33.02
CA ALA A 12 -3.46 17.62 31.74
C ALA A 12 -2.41 18.44 30.99
N VAL A 13 -2.52 19.78 31.00
CA VAL A 13 -1.53 20.67 30.38
C VAL A 13 -0.21 20.68 31.16
N MET A 14 -0.26 20.62 32.50
CA MET A 14 0.96 20.55 33.32
C MET A 14 1.63 19.18 33.26
N ALA A 15 0.88 18.11 33.17
CA ALA A 15 1.42 16.77 32.89
C ALA A 15 2.03 16.70 31.46
N TRP A 16 1.42 17.37 30.51
CA TRP A 16 1.88 17.43 29.12
C TRP A 16 3.16 18.29 29.00
N LEU A 17 3.24 19.42 29.69
CA LEU A 17 4.46 20.24 29.76
C LEU A 17 5.61 19.53 30.52
N ALA A 18 5.30 18.75 31.55
CA ALA A 18 6.32 17.96 32.25
C ALA A 18 6.80 16.77 31.41
N PHE A 19 5.92 16.17 30.60
CA PHE A 19 6.28 15.09 29.69
C PHE A 19 7.02 15.62 28.46
N ALA A 20 6.61 16.78 27.92
CA ALA A 20 7.33 17.44 26.84
C ALA A 20 8.73 17.94 27.25
N MET A 21 8.88 18.40 28.50
CA MET A 21 10.21 18.78 29.02
C MET A 21 11.11 17.57 29.34
N SER A 22 10.54 16.41 29.70
CA SER A 22 11.34 15.19 29.88
C SER A 22 11.71 14.53 28.54
N ALA A 23 10.87 14.64 27.51
CA ALA A 23 11.18 14.16 26.17
C ALA A 23 12.17 15.09 25.44
N ALA A 24 12.08 16.40 25.65
CA ALA A 24 13.06 17.35 25.12
C ALA A 24 14.45 17.21 25.78
N GLN A 25 14.51 16.80 27.06
CA GLN A 25 15.78 16.52 27.74
C GLN A 25 16.37 15.14 27.39
N ALA A 26 15.56 14.17 26.94
CA ALA A 26 16.06 12.87 26.52
C ALA A 26 16.72 12.89 25.13
N GLY A 27 16.40 13.88 24.30
CA GLY A 27 16.98 14.04 22.95
C GLY A 27 18.29 14.83 22.89
N GLU A 28 18.55 15.71 23.86
CA GLU A 28 19.73 16.57 23.81
C GLU A 28 20.99 15.99 24.47
N ASP A 29 20.89 14.95 25.29
CA ASP A 29 22.04 14.40 26.06
C ASP A 29 22.69 13.14 25.46
N LEU A 30 22.31 12.72 24.26
CA LEU A 30 22.91 11.54 23.61
C LEU A 30 24.27 11.81 22.95
N TRP A 31 24.64 13.09 22.77
CA TRP A 31 25.87 13.46 22.06
C TRP A 31 26.72 14.39 22.91
N PRO A 32 27.94 13.95 23.32
CA PRO A 32 28.81 14.84 24.05
C PRO A 32 29.24 16.01 23.17
N ARG A 33 28.88 17.22 23.56
CA ARG A 33 29.48 18.47 23.05
C ARG A 33 30.92 18.57 23.58
N GLY A 34 31.85 17.88 22.93
CA GLY A 34 33.27 18.13 23.12
C GLY A 34 33.70 19.30 22.23
N ASP A 35 34.57 20.15 22.73
CA ASP A 35 35.17 21.28 22.01
C ASP A 35 36.28 20.86 21.02
N GLY A 36 36.43 19.57 20.75
CA GLY A 36 37.37 18.99 19.79
C GLY A 36 36.73 18.61 18.46
N SER A 37 37.25 19.17 17.37
CA SER A 37 36.84 18.71 16.01
C SER A 37 37.49 17.36 15.72
N ALA A 38 36.73 16.39 15.27
CA ALA A 38 37.24 15.05 14.93
C ALA A 38 36.49 14.48 13.70
N ILE A 39 37.21 13.77 12.84
CA ILE A 39 36.67 12.95 11.76
C ILE A 39 37.13 11.51 11.97
N GLU A 40 36.23 10.58 11.94
CA GLU A 40 36.52 9.15 11.91
C GLU A 40 36.15 8.58 10.54
N VAL A 41 37.14 8.14 9.78
CA VAL A 41 36.99 7.47 8.49
C VAL A 41 37.13 5.96 8.71
N TYR A 42 36.16 5.22 8.24
CA TYR A 42 36.15 3.76 8.39
C TYR A 42 37.09 3.08 7.38
N PRO A 43 37.80 2.05 7.79
CA PRO A 43 38.68 1.29 6.90
C PRO A 43 37.92 0.64 5.76
N ALA A 44 38.46 0.64 4.55
CA ALA A 44 37.88 -0.08 3.42
C ALA A 44 37.90 -1.59 3.69
N PRO A 45 36.78 -2.32 3.51
CA PRO A 45 36.76 -3.76 3.65
C PRO A 45 37.60 -4.41 2.54
N PHE A 46 38.49 -5.33 2.90
CA PHE A 46 39.29 -6.03 1.90
C PHE A 46 38.42 -6.86 0.96
N GLY A 47 38.59 -6.69 -0.36
CA GLY A 47 37.83 -7.42 -1.37
C GLY A 47 36.53 -6.78 -1.80
N VAL A 48 36.10 -5.67 -1.17
CA VAL A 48 34.97 -4.87 -1.63
C VAL A 48 35.46 -3.78 -2.58
N ALA A 49 34.95 -3.74 -3.80
CA ALA A 49 35.33 -2.74 -4.79
C ALA A 49 34.75 -1.37 -4.46
N PRO A 50 35.50 -0.28 -4.57
CA PRO A 50 34.95 1.05 -4.46
C PRO A 50 34.11 1.43 -5.69
N SER A 51 33.26 2.45 -5.54
CA SER A 51 32.56 3.06 -6.67
C SER A 51 33.57 3.57 -7.71
N ALA A 52 33.34 3.21 -8.97
CA ALA A 52 34.14 3.71 -10.09
C ALA A 52 33.76 5.16 -10.49
N GLN A 53 32.58 5.62 -10.06
CA GLN A 53 32.07 6.94 -10.45
C GLN A 53 32.45 8.02 -9.47
N TYR A 54 32.51 7.75 -8.17
CA TYR A 54 32.68 8.77 -7.15
C TYR A 54 33.89 8.56 -6.28
N SER A 55 34.49 9.68 -5.87
CA SER A 55 35.45 9.71 -4.76
C SER A 55 35.08 10.82 -3.78
N VAL A 56 35.28 10.57 -2.49
CA VAL A 56 34.92 11.50 -1.42
C VAL A 56 36.15 11.80 -0.53
N GLN A 57 36.40 13.09 -0.34
CA GLN A 57 37.41 13.60 0.58
C GLN A 57 36.72 14.41 1.68
N LEU A 58 37.18 14.22 2.90
CA LEU A 58 36.71 14.94 4.07
C LEU A 58 37.82 15.90 4.53
N ILE A 59 37.45 17.14 4.75
CA ILE A 59 38.37 18.20 5.17
C ILE A 59 37.79 18.85 6.42
N GLN A 60 38.58 18.87 7.47
CA GLN A 60 38.24 19.60 8.67
C GLN A 60 39.21 20.79 8.81
N ASP A 61 38.66 21.97 8.78
CA ASP A 61 39.38 23.18 9.04
C ASP A 61 39.35 23.42 10.56
N GLU A 62 40.48 23.23 11.24
CA GLU A 62 40.61 23.63 12.64
C GLU A 62 40.52 25.15 12.75
N ALA A 63 40.06 25.64 13.92
CA ALA A 63 39.94 27.06 14.24
C ALA A 63 41.22 27.87 13.78
N PRO A 64 41.10 29.19 13.51
CA PRO A 64 42.12 29.99 12.85
C PRO A 64 43.53 29.96 13.44
N ALA A 65 43.70 29.36 14.63
CA ALA A 65 44.99 29.23 15.33
C ALA A 65 45.72 27.89 15.08
N ALA A 66 45.08 26.89 14.42
CA ALA A 66 45.67 25.57 14.25
C ALA A 66 46.38 25.41 12.90
N LYS A 67 47.62 24.93 12.91
CA LYS A 67 48.48 24.79 11.72
C LYS A 67 48.18 23.56 10.85
N PHE A 68 47.21 22.73 11.19
CA PHE A 68 46.99 21.47 10.50
C PHE A 68 45.53 21.29 10.12
N ARG A 69 45.27 20.97 8.84
CA ARG A 69 43.99 20.52 8.32
C ARG A 69 43.95 19.01 8.41
N THR A 70 42.95 18.46 9.06
CA THR A 70 42.71 17.02 9.01
C THR A 70 42.03 16.69 7.67
N ARG A 71 42.63 15.79 6.89
CA ARG A 71 42.08 15.31 5.60
C ARG A 71 42.01 13.80 5.64
N GLY A 72 40.90 13.27 5.19
CA GLY A 72 40.67 11.85 5.01
C GLY A 72 39.93 11.54 3.71
N SER A 73 40.19 10.40 3.10
CA SER A 73 39.36 9.89 1.99
C SER A 73 38.41 8.88 2.58
N SER A 74 37.10 9.11 2.39
CA SER A 74 36.08 8.15 2.79
C SER A 74 35.85 7.15 1.68
N PHE A 75 35.76 5.88 2.04
CA PHE A 75 35.45 4.82 1.08
C PHE A 75 34.04 5.00 0.51
N VAL A 76 33.90 4.89 -0.81
CA VAL A 76 32.62 4.98 -1.47
C VAL A 76 32.20 3.57 -1.91
N TYR A 77 31.23 3.03 -1.23
CA TYR A 77 30.61 1.75 -1.55
C TYR A 77 29.72 1.87 -2.78
N GLN A 78 29.44 0.75 -3.41
CA GLN A 78 28.47 0.67 -4.51
C GLN A 78 27.70 -0.65 -4.44
N SER A 79 26.38 -0.58 -4.48
CA SER A 79 25.49 -1.71 -4.69
C SER A 79 24.97 -1.67 -6.12
N GLN A 80 25.00 -2.81 -6.82
CA GLN A 80 24.42 -2.96 -8.16
C GLN A 80 22.96 -3.32 -8.05
N ASN A 81 22.16 -2.73 -8.93
CA ASN A 81 20.78 -3.16 -9.06
C ASN A 81 20.76 -4.57 -9.69
N PRO A 82 20.15 -5.54 -9.01
CA PRO A 82 20.13 -6.92 -9.48
C PRO A 82 19.55 -7.13 -10.88
N ALA A 83 18.61 -6.24 -11.32
CA ALA A 83 18.06 -6.31 -12.68
C ALA A 83 19.09 -6.13 -13.79
N PHE A 84 20.22 -5.52 -13.48
CA PHE A 84 21.29 -5.23 -14.45
C PHE A 84 22.51 -6.15 -14.30
N LEU A 85 22.42 -7.19 -13.48
CA LEU A 85 23.49 -8.18 -13.38
C LEU A 85 23.49 -9.12 -14.60
N PRO A 86 24.70 -9.50 -15.12
CA PRO A 86 24.81 -10.28 -16.37
C PRO A 86 24.16 -11.65 -16.34
N ASP A 87 23.96 -12.21 -15.15
CA ASP A 87 23.64 -13.63 -14.97
C ASP A 87 22.14 -13.92 -15.02
N GLY A 88 21.28 -12.90 -15.21
CA GLY A 88 19.83 -13.08 -15.42
C GLY A 88 19.08 -13.81 -14.30
N GLU A 89 19.75 -14.12 -13.19
CA GLU A 89 19.17 -14.88 -12.06
C GLU A 89 18.02 -14.16 -11.35
N LEU A 90 17.77 -12.91 -11.71
CA LEU A 90 16.80 -12.05 -11.06
C LEU A 90 15.67 -11.59 -11.97
N SER A 91 15.45 -12.26 -13.09
CA SER A 91 14.34 -11.97 -14.01
C SER A 91 12.93 -12.10 -13.40
N GLY A 92 12.82 -12.52 -12.16
CA GLY A 92 11.57 -12.55 -11.39
C GLY A 92 11.44 -11.48 -10.32
N LEU A 93 12.49 -10.72 -9.98
CA LEU A 93 12.36 -9.56 -9.12
C LEU A 93 11.88 -8.40 -10.00
N LYS A 94 10.64 -8.00 -9.83
CA LYS A 94 10.17 -6.71 -10.31
C LYS A 94 11.03 -5.67 -9.59
N THR A 95 12.11 -5.23 -10.22
CA THR A 95 12.93 -4.16 -9.68
C THR A 95 12.24 -2.86 -9.96
N SER A 96 12.29 -2.02 -8.99
CA SER A 96 11.54 -0.80 -8.87
C SER A 96 11.95 0.29 -9.81
N SER A 97 13.11 0.24 -10.37
CA SER A 97 13.60 1.35 -11.16
C SER A 97 14.31 0.81 -12.40
N THR A 98 13.75 1.09 -13.55
CA THR A 98 14.43 0.93 -14.83
C THR A 98 15.53 1.97 -15.02
N ARG A 99 15.59 3.01 -14.18
CA ARG A 99 16.53 4.12 -14.26
C ARG A 99 17.81 3.85 -13.50
N GLU A 100 17.72 3.23 -12.30
CA GLU A 100 18.87 3.00 -11.44
C GLU A 100 19.59 1.70 -11.75
N GLN A 101 20.87 1.81 -12.11
CA GLN A 101 21.77 0.67 -12.33
C GLN A 101 22.55 0.31 -11.07
N ALA A 102 22.82 1.29 -10.23
CA ALA A 102 23.55 1.14 -8.98
C ALA A 102 23.18 2.26 -7.99
N THR A 103 23.51 2.08 -6.72
CA THR A 103 23.54 3.15 -5.71
C THR A 103 24.91 3.18 -5.08
N SER A 104 25.53 4.36 -5.03
CA SER A 104 26.80 4.59 -4.34
C SER A 104 26.56 5.31 -3.02
N TRP A 105 27.32 4.96 -1.98
CA TRP A 105 27.27 5.69 -0.69
C TRP A 105 28.62 5.74 0.01
N THR A 106 28.75 6.73 0.87
CA THR A 106 29.90 6.86 1.77
C THR A 106 29.41 7.05 3.19
N SER A 107 30.18 6.58 4.17
CA SER A 107 29.85 6.69 5.59
C SER A 107 31.10 7.03 6.42
N PHE A 108 30.94 7.98 7.32
CA PHE A 108 31.96 8.44 8.24
C PHE A 108 31.32 9.04 9.50
N SER A 109 32.09 9.15 10.60
CA SER A 109 31.63 9.90 11.77
C SER A 109 32.41 11.22 11.89
N PHE A 110 31.76 12.24 12.44
CA PHE A 110 32.44 13.50 12.70
C PHE A 110 31.83 14.28 13.87
N GLN A 111 32.61 15.22 14.37
CA GLN A 111 32.18 16.23 15.31
C GLN A 111 32.76 17.60 14.90
N GLY A 112 32.00 18.67 15.10
CA GLY A 112 32.37 20.01 14.62
C GLY A 112 32.01 20.22 13.15
N LEU A 113 32.78 21.02 12.43
CA LEU A 113 32.59 21.31 11.04
C LEU A 113 33.36 20.36 10.14
N VAL A 114 32.74 19.83 9.10
CA VAL A 114 33.44 19.03 8.08
C VAL A 114 33.04 19.49 6.69
N THR A 115 33.99 19.72 5.79
CA THR A 115 33.74 19.94 4.37
C THR A 115 33.85 18.61 3.64
N VAL A 116 32.77 18.19 3.02
CA VAL A 116 32.69 17.03 2.14
C VAL A 116 33.00 17.47 0.72
N ARG A 117 33.98 16.86 0.09
CA ARG A 117 34.33 17.11 -1.31
C ARG A 117 34.11 15.86 -2.13
N VAL A 118 33.20 15.91 -3.04
CA VAL A 118 32.81 14.82 -3.96
C VAL A 118 33.35 15.10 -5.33
N THR A 119 34.06 14.15 -5.92
CA THR A 119 34.41 14.19 -7.35
C THR A 119 33.58 13.14 -8.09
N ASN A 120 32.87 13.55 -9.12
CA ASN A 120 32.09 12.69 -10.00
C ASN A 120 32.85 12.52 -11.34
N SER A 121 33.04 11.29 -11.80
CA SER A 121 33.68 11.01 -13.09
C SER A 121 32.79 11.33 -14.31
N LYS A 122 31.47 11.43 -14.09
CA LYS A 122 30.52 11.89 -15.13
C LYS A 122 30.37 13.40 -15.10
N PRO A 123 30.17 14.06 -16.26
CA PRO A 123 29.88 15.48 -16.32
C PRO A 123 28.49 15.78 -15.76
N PHE A 124 28.37 16.94 -15.13
CA PHE A 124 27.08 17.48 -14.62
C PHE A 124 27.12 19.01 -14.73
N THR A 125 25.96 19.66 -14.66
CA THR A 125 25.86 21.12 -14.80
C THR A 125 25.55 21.83 -13.51
N SER A 126 24.77 21.20 -12.65
CA SER A 126 24.45 21.71 -11.32
C SER A 126 24.27 20.54 -10.34
N VAL A 127 24.13 20.85 -9.07
CA VAL A 127 23.98 19.87 -8.01
C VAL A 127 23.10 20.44 -6.92
N ARG A 128 22.30 19.59 -6.31
CA ARG A 128 21.60 19.91 -5.06
C ARG A 128 21.85 18.83 -4.00
N ILE A 129 21.73 19.22 -2.76
CA ILE A 129 21.87 18.30 -1.61
C ILE A 129 20.49 18.14 -0.99
N LEU A 130 20.03 16.91 -0.90
CA LEU A 130 18.75 16.57 -0.27
C LEU A 130 18.94 15.95 1.12
N PRO A 131 18.03 16.18 2.07
CA PRO A 131 16.81 16.99 1.93
C PRO A 131 17.16 18.49 1.84
N SER A 132 16.36 19.23 1.05
CA SER A 132 16.54 20.68 0.88
C SER A 132 16.33 21.45 2.18
N SER A 133 15.56 20.88 3.12
CA SER A 133 15.37 21.40 4.49
C SER A 133 16.68 21.55 5.27
N ALA A 134 17.72 20.79 4.92
CA ALA A 134 19.05 20.92 5.51
C ALA A 134 19.76 22.23 5.12
N ARG A 135 19.29 22.93 4.07
CA ARG A 135 19.79 24.23 3.58
C ARG A 135 21.29 24.23 3.28
N ILE A 136 21.82 23.11 2.82
CA ILE A 136 23.22 22.98 2.45
C ILE A 136 23.43 23.56 1.05
N VAL A 137 24.33 24.54 0.95
CA VAL A 137 24.65 25.18 -0.33
C VAL A 137 25.98 24.61 -0.85
N PRO A 138 25.96 23.80 -1.93
CA PRO A 138 27.17 23.26 -2.53
C PRO A 138 27.89 24.29 -3.39
N THR A 139 29.22 24.16 -3.48
CA THR A 139 30.07 24.87 -4.43
C THR A 139 30.60 23.89 -5.46
N VAL A 140 30.59 24.28 -6.74
CA VAL A 140 31.01 23.44 -7.87
C VAL A 140 32.27 24.00 -8.49
N SER A 141 33.26 23.13 -8.75
CA SER A 141 34.50 23.46 -9.46
C SER A 141 34.86 22.30 -10.41
N GLY A 142 34.62 22.46 -11.69
CA GLY A 142 34.76 21.38 -12.66
C GLY A 142 33.80 20.23 -12.32
N ASN A 143 34.33 19.03 -12.18
CA ASN A 143 33.56 17.84 -11.78
C ASN A 143 33.61 17.55 -10.26
N THR A 144 33.95 18.55 -9.47
CA THR A 144 34.03 18.45 -8.00
C THR A 144 32.99 19.34 -7.34
N VAL A 145 32.30 18.79 -6.35
CA VAL A 145 31.32 19.47 -5.50
C VAL A 145 31.89 19.53 -4.08
N ALA A 146 31.76 20.65 -3.41
CA ALA A 146 32.12 20.78 -2.00
C ALA A 146 30.97 21.42 -1.21
N PHE A 147 30.68 20.86 -0.04
CA PHE A 147 29.69 21.39 0.90
C PHE A 147 30.14 21.13 2.35
N THR A 148 29.66 21.98 3.24
CA THR A 148 30.05 21.89 4.67
C THR A 148 28.89 21.43 5.51
N LEU A 149 29.16 20.49 6.42
CA LEU A 149 28.23 19.97 7.40
C LEU A 149 28.65 20.45 8.80
N ASP A 150 27.68 20.95 9.56
CA ASP A 150 27.83 21.41 10.94
C ASP A 150 27.22 20.42 11.96
N ARG A 151 26.47 19.45 11.47
CA ARG A 151 25.80 18.39 12.25
C ARG A 151 25.68 17.10 11.46
N PRO A 152 25.60 15.95 12.16
CA PRO A 152 25.30 14.67 11.53
C PRO A 152 23.99 14.68 10.73
N GLY A 153 23.92 13.83 9.71
CA GLY A 153 22.74 13.67 8.86
C GLY A 153 22.97 12.71 7.72
N GLN A 154 21.91 12.42 7.00
CA GLN A 154 21.91 11.53 5.84
C GLN A 154 21.46 12.34 4.62
N PHE A 155 22.26 12.33 3.58
CA PHE A 155 22.09 13.20 2.43
C PHE A 155 22.14 12.43 1.12
N ALA A 156 21.34 12.86 0.14
CA ALA A 156 21.53 12.49 -1.25
C ALA A 156 22.18 13.67 -2.00
N VAL A 157 23.12 13.37 -2.89
CA VAL A 157 23.79 14.34 -3.75
C VAL A 157 23.25 14.16 -5.16
N ASP A 158 22.29 14.98 -5.54
CA ASP A 158 21.63 14.96 -6.83
C ASP A 158 22.45 15.72 -7.87
N PHE A 159 23.00 15.03 -8.86
CA PHE A 159 23.73 15.60 -9.99
C PHE A 159 22.78 15.80 -11.17
N CYS A 160 22.72 16.99 -11.70
CA CYS A 160 21.85 17.36 -12.81
C CYS A 160 22.58 17.26 -14.15
N LEU A 161 21.95 16.63 -15.09
CA LEU A 161 22.43 16.48 -16.45
C LEU A 161 22.30 17.80 -17.23
N SER A 162 23.03 17.95 -18.30
CA SER A 162 23.32 19.18 -19.05
C SER A 162 22.18 20.18 -19.24
N GLY A 163 22.36 21.40 -18.79
CA GLY A 163 21.66 22.60 -19.26
C GLY A 163 20.37 22.99 -18.54
N VAL A 164 19.86 22.15 -17.63
CA VAL A 164 18.64 22.39 -16.87
C VAL A 164 18.99 22.57 -15.39
N ALA A 165 18.32 23.49 -14.72
CA ALA A 165 18.36 23.52 -13.26
C ALA A 165 17.69 22.23 -12.75
N CYS A 166 18.20 21.59 -11.71
CA CYS A 166 17.54 20.42 -11.06
C CYS A 166 16.20 20.83 -10.44
N THR A 167 15.24 21.13 -11.25
CA THR A 167 13.90 21.55 -10.82
C THR A 167 12.92 20.41 -10.80
N GLU A 168 13.20 19.33 -11.56
CA GLU A 168 12.33 18.17 -11.66
C GLU A 168 13.11 16.86 -11.45
N ALA A 169 12.41 15.82 -11.05
CA ALA A 169 12.99 14.48 -10.83
C ALA A 169 13.69 13.92 -12.08
N ASN A 170 13.21 14.29 -13.28
CA ASN A 170 13.75 13.82 -14.55
C ASN A 170 15.09 14.50 -14.94
N ASP A 171 15.46 15.59 -14.28
CA ASP A 171 16.69 16.34 -14.56
C ASP A 171 17.91 15.77 -13.83
N THR A 172 17.69 14.83 -12.91
CA THR A 172 18.71 14.21 -12.06
C THR A 172 19.23 12.93 -12.69
N ASP A 173 20.58 12.72 -12.62
CA ASP A 173 21.17 11.42 -12.98
C ASP A 173 20.91 10.38 -11.87
N LEU A 174 19.85 9.61 -12.02
CA LEU A 174 19.48 8.53 -11.11
C LEU A 174 20.13 7.19 -11.46
N THR A 175 20.97 7.10 -12.50
CA THR A 175 21.59 5.81 -12.88
C THR A 175 22.51 5.25 -11.80
N ASN A 176 23.13 6.12 -11.01
CA ASN A 176 23.94 5.76 -9.83
C ASN A 176 23.96 6.95 -8.85
N PRO A 177 22.92 7.18 -8.06
CA PRO A 177 22.90 8.27 -7.08
C PRO A 177 23.97 8.09 -6.00
N LEU A 178 24.44 9.22 -5.46
CA LEU A 178 25.39 9.23 -4.35
C LEU A 178 24.70 9.62 -3.04
N LEU A 179 24.87 8.76 -2.02
CA LEU A 179 24.39 9.03 -0.67
C LEU A 179 25.57 9.32 0.26
N VAL A 180 25.41 10.27 1.17
CA VAL A 180 26.41 10.66 2.16
C VAL A 180 25.85 10.49 3.55
N PHE A 181 26.37 9.53 4.30
CA PHE A 181 25.99 9.23 5.68
C PHE A 181 27.04 9.79 6.64
N ALA A 182 26.78 10.97 7.13
CA ALA A 182 27.60 11.69 8.08
C ALA A 182 27.10 11.40 9.50
N ASN A 183 27.72 10.43 10.16
CA ASN A 183 27.24 9.93 11.45
C ASN A 183 27.82 10.77 12.62
N PRO A 184 27.14 10.76 13.77
CA PRO A 184 27.75 11.25 15.00
C PRO A 184 28.91 10.36 15.45
N MET A 185 29.82 10.91 16.25
CA MET A 185 30.86 10.12 16.87
C MET A 185 30.29 9.12 17.87
N GLU A 186 30.73 7.87 17.81
CA GLU A 186 30.24 6.84 18.71
C GLU A 186 30.87 6.94 20.08
N SER A 187 30.09 7.14 21.14
CA SER A 187 30.56 7.31 22.51
C SER A 187 30.72 6.01 23.29
N ARG A 188 30.17 4.89 22.82
CA ARG A 188 30.10 3.61 23.56
C ARG A 188 30.47 2.39 22.71
N ALA A 189 31.46 2.51 21.84
CA ALA A 189 32.01 1.37 21.11
C ALA A 189 32.61 0.33 22.06
N PRO A 190 32.28 -0.97 21.92
CA PRO A 190 32.91 -2.00 22.74
C PRO A 190 34.42 -2.07 22.49
N SER A 191 35.20 -2.24 23.54
CA SER A 191 36.64 -2.49 23.39
C SER A 191 36.87 -3.93 22.89
N PRO A 192 37.53 -4.13 21.73
CA PRO A 192 37.77 -5.48 21.20
C PRO A 192 38.55 -6.43 22.10
N GLY A 193 39.22 -5.90 23.10
CA GLY A 193 40.02 -6.68 24.06
C GLY A 193 39.36 -6.88 25.41
N ALA A 194 38.09 -6.43 25.58
CA ALA A 194 37.39 -6.62 26.84
C ALA A 194 37.02 -8.10 27.04
N ARG A 195 36.89 -8.53 28.31
CA ARG A 195 36.64 -9.95 28.66
C ARG A 195 35.28 -10.46 28.21
N ASP A 196 34.33 -9.57 28.12
CA ASP A 196 32.94 -9.83 27.70
C ASP A 196 32.74 -9.73 26.17
N VAL A 197 33.84 -9.53 25.42
CA VAL A 197 33.80 -9.41 23.95
C VAL A 197 34.44 -10.63 23.29
N LEU A 198 33.67 -11.29 22.44
CA LEU A 198 34.14 -12.29 21.47
C LEU A 198 34.46 -11.59 20.15
N ARG A 199 35.72 -11.48 19.82
CA ARG A 199 36.15 -10.94 18.53
C ARG A 199 36.07 -12.02 17.46
N VAL A 200 35.26 -11.76 16.40
CA VAL A 200 35.21 -12.61 15.22
C VAL A 200 36.45 -12.36 14.35
N ALA A 201 37.08 -13.44 13.88
CA ALA A 201 38.23 -13.32 12.98
C ALA A 201 37.80 -12.84 11.58
N PRO A 202 38.44 -11.82 11.00
CA PRO A 202 38.19 -11.42 9.62
C PRO A 202 38.42 -12.58 8.63
N GLY A 203 37.58 -12.63 7.58
CA GLY A 203 37.59 -13.73 6.61
C GLY A 203 36.84 -14.97 7.08
N LEU A 204 36.05 -14.91 8.18
CA LEU A 204 35.13 -15.97 8.54
C LEU A 204 34.22 -16.27 7.33
N SER A 205 34.14 -17.55 6.97
CA SER A 205 33.16 -18.08 6.02
C SER A 205 32.52 -19.31 6.65
N VAL A 206 31.22 -19.26 6.87
CA VAL A 206 30.45 -20.36 7.47
C VAL A 206 29.93 -21.26 6.36
N PRO A 207 30.34 -22.53 6.31
CA PRO A 207 29.84 -23.46 5.29
C PRO A 207 28.32 -23.65 5.38
N GLU A 208 27.69 -23.93 4.26
CA GLU A 208 26.28 -24.26 4.21
C GLU A 208 25.93 -25.41 5.17
N GLY A 209 24.84 -25.25 5.89
CA GLY A 209 24.38 -26.21 6.91
C GLY A 209 25.12 -26.16 8.24
N SER A 210 26.13 -25.28 8.39
CA SER A 210 26.86 -25.10 9.64
C SER A 210 26.25 -23.96 10.46
N ALA A 211 26.30 -24.08 11.79
CA ALA A 211 25.87 -23.01 12.68
C ALA A 211 26.90 -21.87 12.75
N VAL A 212 26.44 -20.65 12.84
CA VAL A 212 27.29 -19.49 13.11
C VAL A 212 27.84 -19.59 14.55
N PRO A 213 29.11 -19.18 14.80
CA PRO A 213 29.66 -19.23 16.14
C PRO A 213 28.77 -18.54 17.17
N LEU A 214 28.45 -19.23 18.25
CA LEU A 214 27.65 -18.73 19.35
C LEU A 214 28.55 -18.09 20.43
N LEU A 215 28.00 -17.06 21.10
CA LEU A 215 28.64 -16.45 22.27
C LEU A 215 28.73 -17.48 23.40
N GLY A 216 29.87 -17.55 24.04
CA GLY A 216 30.03 -18.34 25.24
C GLY A 216 29.39 -17.68 26.48
N ALA A 217 29.28 -18.40 27.57
CA ALA A 217 28.63 -17.93 28.80
C ALA A 217 29.32 -16.67 29.41
N ALA A 218 30.56 -16.43 29.06
CA ALA A 218 31.36 -15.29 29.58
C ALA A 218 31.31 -14.07 28.68
N GLN A 219 30.79 -14.17 27.42
CA GLN A 219 30.77 -13.06 26.48
C GLN A 219 29.31 -12.61 26.24
N SER A 220 29.13 -11.29 26.29
CA SER A 220 27.88 -10.64 25.97
C SER A 220 27.91 -9.88 24.64
N VAL A 221 29.08 -9.69 24.06
CA VAL A 221 29.29 -8.94 22.83
C VAL A 221 29.99 -9.78 21.78
N LEU A 222 29.38 -9.92 20.61
CA LEU A 222 29.99 -10.47 19.41
C LEU A 222 30.51 -9.30 18.56
N TYR A 223 31.80 -9.18 18.40
CA TYR A 223 32.48 -8.04 17.77
C TYR A 223 33.02 -8.41 16.39
N PHE A 224 32.48 -7.80 15.34
CA PHE A 224 32.99 -7.83 13.97
C PHE A 224 33.83 -6.58 13.73
N GLY A 225 35.12 -6.74 13.64
CA GLY A 225 36.06 -5.66 13.32
C GLY A 225 36.07 -5.32 11.82
N PRO A 226 36.95 -4.38 11.38
CA PRO A 226 37.11 -4.14 9.95
C PRO A 226 37.46 -5.43 9.18
N GLY A 227 36.74 -5.72 8.10
CA GLY A 227 36.92 -6.94 7.29
C GLY A 227 35.63 -7.46 6.68
N VAL A 228 35.74 -8.52 5.87
CA VAL A 228 34.61 -9.21 5.26
C VAL A 228 34.34 -10.52 6.01
N TYR A 229 33.07 -10.79 6.25
CA TYR A 229 32.59 -11.97 6.95
C TYR A 229 31.41 -12.54 6.19
N ASP A 230 31.37 -13.87 6.02
CA ASP A 230 30.28 -14.59 5.37
C ASP A 230 29.63 -15.55 6.37
N LEU A 231 28.41 -15.26 6.80
CA LEU A 231 27.65 -16.08 7.74
C LEU A 231 26.94 -17.26 7.05
N GLY A 232 27.03 -17.36 5.70
CA GLY A 232 26.32 -18.37 4.92
C GLY A 232 24.80 -18.14 4.96
N LEU A 233 24.06 -19.26 4.86
CA LEU A 233 22.58 -19.29 4.82
C LEU A 233 21.93 -19.56 6.19
N ALA A 234 22.71 -19.72 7.24
CA ALA A 234 22.20 -19.91 8.59
C ALA A 234 22.09 -18.57 9.35
N PRO A 235 21.06 -18.38 10.20
CA PRO A 235 20.92 -17.16 10.96
C PRO A 235 22.01 -17.01 12.01
N LEU A 236 22.49 -15.79 12.20
CA LEU A 236 23.18 -15.44 13.44
C LEU A 236 22.11 -15.17 14.52
N ASN A 237 21.99 -16.12 15.47
CA ASN A 237 21.03 -16.00 16.54
C ASN A 237 21.50 -15.07 17.65
N VAL A 238 20.62 -14.18 18.11
CA VAL A 238 20.87 -13.21 19.19
C VAL A 238 19.91 -13.48 20.33
N ALA A 239 20.44 -13.71 21.52
CA ALA A 239 19.65 -13.98 22.71
C ALA A 239 19.55 -12.75 23.64
N SER A 240 18.85 -12.92 24.78
CA SER A 240 18.74 -11.87 25.80
C SER A 240 20.11 -11.40 26.30
N ASN A 241 20.23 -10.09 26.51
CA ASN A 241 21.45 -9.42 26.99
C ASN A 241 22.69 -9.59 26.08
N GLN A 242 22.50 -9.93 24.81
CA GLN A 242 23.57 -10.04 23.83
C GLN A 242 23.63 -8.82 22.91
N THR A 243 24.83 -8.48 22.48
CA THR A 243 25.09 -7.41 21.50
C THR A 243 25.89 -7.96 20.34
N VAL A 244 25.39 -7.74 19.11
CA VAL A 244 26.17 -7.87 17.88
C VAL A 244 26.68 -6.48 17.51
N TYR A 245 28.01 -6.32 17.48
CA TYR A 245 28.64 -5.05 17.14
C TYR A 245 29.39 -5.16 15.81
N LEU A 246 28.99 -4.34 14.85
CA LEU A 246 29.61 -4.22 13.53
C LEU A 246 30.45 -2.93 13.50
N ALA A 247 31.77 -3.03 13.68
CA ALA A 247 32.64 -1.87 13.66
C ALA A 247 32.71 -1.20 12.27
N GLY A 248 33.10 0.05 12.22
CA GLY A 248 33.33 0.73 10.93
C GLY A 248 34.33 -0.04 10.07
N GLY A 249 33.95 -0.33 8.81
CA GLY A 249 34.72 -1.19 7.91
C GLY A 249 34.44 -2.69 8.05
N ALA A 250 33.56 -3.13 8.96
CA ALA A 250 33.01 -4.47 8.94
C ALA A 250 31.96 -4.60 7.81
N TYR A 251 32.06 -5.67 7.01
CA TYR A 251 31.13 -6.03 5.95
C TYR A 251 30.68 -7.47 6.17
N VAL A 252 29.48 -7.63 6.74
CA VAL A 252 28.95 -8.92 7.19
C VAL A 252 27.85 -9.36 6.23
N LYS A 253 28.05 -10.50 5.56
CA LYS A 253 27.07 -11.12 4.66
C LYS A 253 26.23 -12.12 5.43
N GLY A 254 24.91 -12.05 5.33
CA GLY A 254 23.99 -12.93 6.03
C GLY A 254 22.84 -12.18 6.69
N PHE A 255 22.20 -12.80 7.68
CA PHE A 255 21.05 -12.25 8.39
C PHE A 255 21.04 -12.65 9.87
N LEU A 256 20.28 -11.90 10.67
CA LEU A 256 20.20 -12.07 12.12
C LEU A 256 18.77 -12.41 12.55
N VAL A 257 18.66 -13.33 13.51
CA VAL A 257 17.39 -13.70 14.14
C VAL A 257 17.49 -13.51 15.66
N ILE A 258 16.59 -12.72 16.19
CA ILE A 258 16.48 -12.52 17.62
C ILE A 258 15.68 -13.69 18.21
N ALA A 259 16.17 -14.29 19.26
CA ALA A 259 15.47 -15.39 19.91
C ALA A 259 14.09 -14.92 20.43
N LYS A 260 13.09 -15.74 20.29
CA LYS A 260 11.76 -15.46 20.85
C LYS A 260 11.90 -15.14 22.35
N ASP A 261 11.16 -14.14 22.82
CA ASP A 261 11.15 -13.64 24.21
C ASP A 261 12.49 -13.00 24.67
N ALA A 262 13.43 -12.75 23.76
CA ALA A 262 14.68 -12.09 24.11
C ALA A 262 14.44 -10.66 24.61
N ALA A 263 15.23 -10.26 25.60
CA ALA A 263 15.17 -8.92 26.17
C ALA A 263 16.55 -8.29 26.29
N ASN A 264 16.62 -6.96 26.16
CA ASN A 264 17.87 -6.19 26.30
C ASN A 264 18.95 -6.63 25.30
N TRP A 265 18.57 -6.91 24.06
CA TRP A 265 19.50 -7.28 23.01
C TRP A 265 19.87 -6.04 22.17
N ALA A 266 20.99 -6.12 21.44
CA ALA A 266 21.38 -5.02 20.57
C ALA A 266 22.11 -5.48 19.30
N ILE A 267 21.90 -4.74 18.19
CA ILE A 267 22.70 -4.79 16.97
C ILE A 267 23.19 -3.38 16.71
N ARG A 268 24.49 -3.16 16.80
CA ARG A 268 25.04 -1.79 16.85
C ARG A 268 26.30 -1.63 16.02
N GLY A 269 26.65 -0.37 15.76
CA GLY A 269 27.90 0.04 15.15
C GLY A 269 27.76 0.53 13.71
N PRO A 270 28.77 1.20 13.13
CA PRO A 270 28.70 1.78 11.79
C PRO A 270 29.07 0.81 10.66
N GLY A 271 29.06 -0.50 10.90
CA GLY A 271 29.37 -1.51 9.89
C GLY A 271 28.18 -1.83 8.98
N ILE A 272 28.40 -2.75 8.05
CA ILE A 272 27.45 -3.12 6.99
C ILE A 272 26.97 -4.56 7.19
N LEU A 273 25.65 -4.76 7.09
CA LEU A 273 24.98 -6.06 6.97
C LEU A 273 24.46 -6.20 5.53
N SER A 274 24.95 -7.22 4.80
CA SER A 274 24.61 -7.42 3.38
C SER A 274 23.87 -8.73 3.14
N GLY A 275 22.77 -8.67 2.40
CA GLY A 275 22.02 -9.84 1.95
C GLY A 275 22.45 -10.37 0.58
N GLU A 276 23.61 -9.96 0.04
CA GLU A 276 24.03 -10.29 -1.32
C GLU A 276 24.21 -11.79 -1.59
N ASN A 277 24.52 -12.60 -0.58
CA ASN A 277 24.66 -14.05 -0.68
C ASN A 277 23.36 -14.81 -0.40
N LEU A 278 22.28 -14.11 -0.01
CA LEU A 278 21.01 -14.76 0.27
C LEU A 278 20.25 -15.04 -1.02
N PRO A 279 19.56 -16.20 -1.14
CA PRO A 279 18.84 -16.56 -2.35
C PRO A 279 17.67 -15.61 -2.58
N LYS A 280 17.69 -14.92 -3.72
CA LYS A 280 16.66 -13.94 -4.12
C LYS A 280 15.58 -14.56 -5.00
N ALA A 281 15.95 -15.51 -5.85
CA ALA A 281 15.01 -16.13 -6.78
C ALA A 281 13.90 -16.95 -6.11
N THR A 282 14.14 -17.50 -4.92
CA THR A 282 13.15 -18.25 -4.13
C THR A 282 12.21 -17.34 -3.33
N CYS A 283 12.47 -16.04 -3.31
CA CYS A 283 11.70 -15.06 -2.53
C CYS A 283 10.52 -14.45 -3.29
N VAL A 284 10.39 -14.77 -4.57
CA VAL A 284 9.29 -14.27 -5.41
C VAL A 284 8.10 -15.23 -5.32
N GLY A 285 6.96 -14.73 -4.86
CA GLY A 285 5.68 -15.46 -4.85
C GLY A 285 5.43 -16.41 -3.65
N THR A 286 6.46 -17.01 -3.07
CA THR A 286 6.32 -17.77 -1.82
C THR A 286 7.38 -17.29 -0.84
N LYS A 287 6.98 -16.59 0.15
CA LYS A 287 7.88 -16.01 1.15
C LYS A 287 8.48 -17.07 2.11
N ALA A 288 8.15 -18.37 1.94
CA ALA A 288 8.73 -19.47 2.69
C ALA A 288 10.21 -19.65 2.32
N GLY A 289 11.10 -19.50 3.29
CA GLY A 289 12.54 -19.68 3.11
C GLY A 289 13.34 -18.41 2.88
N CYS A 290 12.70 -17.22 2.84
CA CYS A 290 13.38 -15.94 2.70
C CYS A 290 13.37 -15.17 4.02
N PRO A 291 14.52 -15.08 4.70
CA PRO A 291 14.58 -14.35 5.96
C PRO A 291 14.64 -12.85 5.74
N PRO A 292 13.99 -12.03 6.61
CA PRO A 292 14.37 -10.64 6.79
C PRO A 292 15.84 -10.51 7.19
N MET A 293 16.45 -9.38 6.88
CA MET A 293 17.86 -9.15 7.28
C MET A 293 18.04 -9.15 8.80
N ILE A 294 17.05 -8.60 9.52
CA ILE A 294 16.95 -8.69 10.98
C ILE A 294 15.51 -9.09 11.28
N PHE A 295 15.34 -10.26 11.88
CA PHE A 295 14.05 -10.78 12.30
C PHE A 295 13.95 -10.92 13.81
N ALA A 296 12.98 -10.25 14.42
CA ALA A 296 12.75 -10.23 15.86
C ALA A 296 11.26 -10.44 16.15
N PRO A 297 10.81 -11.71 16.34
CA PRO A 297 9.38 -12.06 16.32
C PRO A 297 8.61 -11.71 17.60
N ALA A 298 9.26 -11.73 18.76
CA ALA A 298 8.62 -11.44 20.04
C ALA A 298 9.71 -11.11 21.08
N GLU A 299 10.05 -9.85 21.19
CA GLU A 299 11.20 -9.42 22.00
C GLU A 299 10.93 -8.09 22.71
N ARG A 300 11.78 -7.75 23.66
CA ARG A 300 11.65 -6.52 24.45
C ARG A 300 12.95 -5.77 24.59
N ARG A 301 12.86 -4.43 24.57
CA ARG A 301 13.99 -3.53 24.79
C ARG A 301 15.18 -3.84 23.89
N GLY A 302 14.86 -4.10 22.61
CA GLY A 302 15.84 -4.27 21.57
C GLY A 302 16.38 -2.94 21.06
N VAL A 303 17.65 -2.91 20.66
CA VAL A 303 18.27 -1.73 20.05
C VAL A 303 18.94 -2.11 18.75
N ILE A 304 18.55 -1.43 17.66
CA ILE A 304 19.25 -1.50 16.37
C ILE A 304 19.78 -0.11 16.09
N SER A 305 21.09 0.07 15.98
CA SER A 305 21.63 1.41 15.81
C SER A 305 22.92 1.48 15.00
N GLY A 306 23.03 2.50 14.14
CA GLY A 306 24.23 2.88 13.43
C GLY A 306 24.53 2.09 12.15
N ILE A 307 24.03 0.87 12.01
CA ILE A 307 24.35 -0.06 10.92
C ILE A 307 23.82 0.41 9.58
N THR A 308 24.45 -0.09 8.51
CA THR A 308 23.92 0.00 7.14
C THR A 308 23.49 -1.38 6.66
N ILE A 309 22.23 -1.51 6.19
CA ILE A 309 21.70 -2.76 5.63
C ILE A 309 21.60 -2.59 4.12
N VAL A 310 22.10 -3.57 3.37
CA VAL A 310 22.12 -3.52 1.90
C VAL A 310 21.74 -4.85 1.28
N ASN A 311 21.22 -4.81 0.04
CA ASN A 311 20.96 -6.00 -0.78
C ASN A 311 20.04 -7.02 -0.12
N SER A 312 19.05 -6.60 0.64
CA SER A 312 18.08 -7.49 1.26
C SER A 312 17.36 -8.33 0.19
N PRO A 313 17.14 -9.62 0.42
CA PRO A 313 16.33 -10.46 -0.47
C PRO A 313 14.83 -10.15 -0.36
N ILE A 314 14.40 -9.65 0.79
CA ILE A 314 13.00 -9.32 1.12
C ILE A 314 12.99 -8.18 2.16
N TYR A 315 12.32 -8.31 3.29
CA TYR A 315 12.29 -7.28 4.34
C TYR A 315 13.67 -6.99 4.94
N ASN A 316 13.90 -5.76 5.33
CA ASN A 316 15.14 -5.36 5.98
C ASN A 316 15.05 -5.60 7.50
N ILE A 317 14.18 -4.91 8.19
CA ILE A 317 13.96 -5.07 9.65
C ILE A 317 12.52 -5.48 9.87
N ALA A 318 12.29 -6.65 10.45
CA ALA A 318 10.97 -7.12 10.84
C ALA A 318 10.94 -7.35 12.35
N LEU A 319 10.18 -6.51 13.05
CA LEU A 319 10.03 -6.51 14.50
C LEU A 319 8.59 -6.86 14.89
N GLY A 320 8.43 -7.67 15.94
CA GLY A 320 7.11 -8.08 16.42
C GLY A 320 6.49 -9.23 15.64
N GLY A 321 5.21 -9.46 15.84
CA GLY A 321 4.45 -10.63 15.38
C GLY A 321 4.34 -10.86 13.87
N TYR A 322 5.36 -10.56 13.15
CA TYR A 322 5.48 -10.75 11.72
C TYR A 322 5.63 -12.24 11.38
N ASN A 323 4.60 -13.03 11.68
CA ASN A 323 4.56 -14.44 11.30
C ASN A 323 3.55 -14.63 10.16
N ARG A 324 4.04 -14.98 9.00
CA ARG A 324 3.27 -15.23 7.78
C ARG A 324 2.45 -16.52 7.76
N THR A 325 2.58 -17.34 8.73
CA THR A 325 1.73 -18.52 8.89
C THR A 325 0.49 -18.16 9.70
N PHE A 326 -0.26 -17.20 9.19
CA PHE A 326 -1.67 -16.91 9.45
C PHE A 326 -2.23 -17.12 10.88
N ALA A 327 -2.60 -16.00 11.49
CA ALA A 327 -3.79 -15.79 12.30
C ALA A 327 -3.83 -16.25 13.74
N GLU A 328 -3.17 -17.29 14.19
CA GLU A 328 -3.46 -17.85 15.51
C GLU A 328 -2.37 -17.63 16.59
N ASP A 329 -1.14 -17.26 16.19
CA ASP A 329 0.00 -17.08 17.11
C ASP A 329 0.62 -15.68 17.06
N LEU A 330 -0.19 -14.64 16.99
CA LEU A 330 0.30 -13.26 17.14
C LEU A 330 0.61 -13.00 18.62
N ASP A 331 1.78 -13.43 19.03
CA ASP A 331 2.36 -13.02 20.30
C ASP A 331 2.86 -11.56 20.14
N ASN A 332 1.91 -10.61 20.21
CA ASN A 332 2.18 -9.16 20.12
C ASN A 332 2.87 -8.64 21.38
N THR A 333 3.92 -9.33 21.81
CA THR A 333 4.67 -9.03 23.03
C THR A 333 5.96 -8.25 22.77
N ALA A 334 6.27 -7.94 21.51
CA ALA A 334 7.40 -7.07 21.18
C ALA A 334 7.14 -5.65 21.67
N THR A 335 8.01 -5.12 22.52
CA THR A 335 7.81 -3.83 23.19
C THR A 335 9.10 -3.06 23.45
N GLU A 336 8.99 -1.75 23.53
CA GLU A 336 10.07 -0.85 23.95
C GLU A 336 11.34 -0.97 23.09
N ASN A 337 11.17 -1.17 21.77
CA ASN A 337 12.30 -1.29 20.85
C ASN A 337 12.74 0.06 20.30
N ARG A 338 14.02 0.19 19.97
CA ARG A 338 14.60 1.40 19.39
C ARG A 338 15.40 1.09 18.15
N VAL A 339 15.02 1.71 17.04
CA VAL A 339 15.78 1.71 15.78
C VAL A 339 16.29 3.12 15.55
N SER A 340 17.61 3.33 15.51
CA SER A 340 18.18 4.66 15.39
C SER A 340 19.42 4.72 14.51
N ASN A 341 19.53 5.78 13.72
CA ASN A 341 20.67 6.02 12.83
C ASN A 341 20.97 4.82 11.90
N VAL A 342 19.96 4.10 11.47
CA VAL A 342 20.08 2.96 10.54
C VAL A 342 19.98 3.46 9.10
N LYS A 343 20.73 2.86 8.19
CA LYS A 343 20.65 3.13 6.76
C LYS A 343 20.22 1.85 6.05
N ILE A 344 19.17 1.93 5.26
CA ILE A 344 18.64 0.79 4.51
C ILE A 344 18.68 1.12 3.03
N LEU A 345 19.32 0.26 2.24
CA LEU A 345 19.44 0.36 0.79
C LEU A 345 19.00 -0.97 0.17
N SER A 346 17.74 -1.06 -0.20
CA SER A 346 17.10 -2.29 -0.71
C SER A 346 16.54 -2.10 -2.11
N TRP A 347 16.67 -3.10 -2.97
CA TRP A 347 16.23 -3.10 -4.37
C TRP A 347 14.91 -3.84 -4.62
N GLY A 348 14.52 -4.71 -3.73
CA GLY A 348 13.43 -5.67 -3.97
C GLY A 348 12.04 -5.04 -3.90
N GLY A 349 11.12 -5.50 -4.71
CA GLY A 349 9.69 -5.15 -4.66
C GLY A 349 8.93 -5.73 -3.45
N ASN A 350 9.60 -6.40 -2.52
CA ASN A 350 9.15 -6.75 -1.17
C ASN A 350 10.28 -6.36 -0.19
N GLY A 351 10.97 -5.28 -0.48
CA GLY A 351 12.13 -4.82 0.28
C GLY A 351 11.76 -3.77 1.30
N ASP A 352 10.73 -4.04 2.10
CA ASP A 352 10.24 -3.16 3.15
C ASP A 352 11.36 -2.70 4.08
N GLY A 353 11.31 -1.45 4.50
CA GLY A 353 12.33 -0.87 5.34
C GLY A 353 12.25 -1.36 6.77
N ILE A 354 11.30 -0.84 7.53
CA ILE A 354 11.06 -1.19 8.93
C ILE A 354 9.61 -1.63 9.08
N ALA A 355 9.41 -2.94 9.09
CA ALA A 355 8.14 -3.57 9.38
C ALA A 355 8.02 -3.76 10.90
N ALA A 356 7.40 -2.78 11.56
CA ALA A 356 7.22 -2.79 13.00
C ALA A 356 5.79 -3.17 13.35
N ALA A 357 5.63 -4.30 14.01
CA ALA A 357 4.33 -4.86 14.37
C ALA A 357 4.28 -5.23 15.86
N PHE A 358 4.44 -4.21 16.72
CA PHE A 358 4.48 -4.42 18.18
C PHE A 358 3.10 -4.55 18.83
N GLY A 359 2.03 -4.26 18.08
CA GLY A 359 0.67 -4.43 18.55
C GLY A 359 0.17 -3.35 19.49
N SER A 360 -1.01 -3.60 20.07
CA SER A 360 -1.72 -2.64 20.93
C SER A 360 -1.11 -2.48 22.34
N ALA A 361 -0.30 -3.43 22.77
CA ALA A 361 0.27 -3.45 24.12
C ALA A 361 1.65 -2.79 24.24
N ASP A 362 2.23 -2.28 23.15
CA ASP A 362 3.53 -1.62 23.21
C ASP A 362 3.43 -0.30 23.99
N PRO A 363 4.18 -0.12 25.07
CA PRO A 363 4.20 1.14 25.79
C PRO A 363 4.96 2.28 25.08
N GLY A 364 5.66 1.98 23.98
CA GLY A 364 6.29 2.94 23.11
C GLY A 364 7.63 2.48 22.52
N SER A 365 7.62 2.13 21.25
CA SER A 365 8.82 1.92 20.45
C SER A 365 9.20 3.19 19.68
N VAL A 366 10.46 3.28 19.26
CA VAL A 366 11.03 4.47 18.61
C VAL A 366 11.78 4.10 17.34
N VAL A 367 11.55 4.85 16.27
CA VAL A 367 12.35 4.85 15.03
C VAL A 367 12.83 6.27 14.79
N GLU A 368 14.13 6.48 14.71
CA GLU A 368 14.67 7.85 14.59
C GLU A 368 15.98 7.93 13.81
N ASP A 369 16.30 9.14 13.34
CA ASP A 369 17.57 9.48 12.69
C ASP A 369 17.98 8.52 11.57
N SER A 370 17.04 7.89 10.87
CA SER A 370 17.30 6.79 9.95
C SER A 370 17.07 7.18 8.49
N PHE A 371 17.82 6.55 7.59
CA PHE A 371 17.71 6.73 6.14
C PHE A 371 17.20 5.44 5.47
N LEU A 372 16.14 5.54 4.71
CA LEU A 372 15.54 4.40 4.02
C LEU A 372 15.43 4.69 2.53
N LYS A 373 16.13 3.89 1.70
CA LYS A 373 15.94 3.82 0.27
C LYS A 373 15.48 2.40 -0.05
N VAL A 374 14.19 2.22 -0.27
CA VAL A 374 13.54 0.91 -0.27
C VAL A 374 12.59 0.73 -1.44
N GLY A 375 12.41 -0.52 -1.84
CA GLY A 375 11.57 -0.87 -2.97
C GLY A 375 10.10 -1.09 -2.62
N ASP A 376 9.78 -1.27 -1.35
CA ASP A 376 8.43 -1.45 -0.82
C ASP A 376 8.24 -0.55 0.39
N SER A 377 7.20 -0.73 1.22
CA SER A 377 6.85 0.15 2.34
C SER A 377 8.06 0.63 3.16
N GLY A 378 8.16 1.95 3.34
CA GLY A 378 9.27 2.53 4.09
C GLY A 378 9.22 2.17 5.57
N ILE A 379 8.22 2.68 6.28
CA ILE A 379 8.00 2.41 7.71
C ILE A 379 6.53 2.03 7.91
N HIS A 380 6.30 0.84 8.45
CA HIS A 380 4.98 0.39 8.87
C HIS A 380 4.63 0.97 10.23
N LEU A 381 3.49 1.64 10.31
CA LEU A 381 3.02 2.34 11.49
C LEU A 381 1.97 1.52 12.27
N ASN A 382 2.21 0.21 12.39
CA ASN A 382 1.27 -0.78 12.88
C ASN A 382 1.44 -1.11 14.38
N SER A 383 1.95 -0.18 15.16
CA SER A 383 2.21 -0.38 16.59
C SER A 383 1.69 0.80 17.40
N SER A 384 0.96 0.53 18.48
CA SER A 384 0.51 1.59 19.39
C SER A 384 1.69 2.33 20.02
N HIS A 385 1.51 3.61 20.26
CA HIS A 385 2.50 4.51 20.87
C HIS A 385 3.85 4.63 20.14
N LEU A 386 3.93 4.17 18.87
CA LEU A 386 5.13 4.28 18.06
C LEU A 386 5.49 5.76 17.81
N ARG A 387 6.76 6.08 17.95
CA ARG A 387 7.31 7.40 17.62
C ARG A 387 8.33 7.26 16.50
N VAL A 388 8.10 7.99 15.40
CA VAL A 388 9.03 8.07 14.27
C VAL A 388 9.49 9.52 14.14
N SER A 389 10.80 9.77 14.07
CA SER A 389 11.30 11.13 13.94
C SER A 389 12.64 11.24 13.24
N HIS A 390 12.90 12.41 12.61
CA HIS A 390 14.16 12.73 11.94
C HIS A 390 14.62 11.69 10.91
N CYS A 391 13.67 11.01 10.28
CA CYS A 391 13.94 10.03 9.23
C CYS A 391 13.97 10.70 7.85
N THR A 392 14.82 10.17 6.97
CA THR A 392 14.88 10.56 5.56
C THR A 392 14.53 9.36 4.70
N LEU A 393 13.49 9.50 3.87
CA LEU A 393 12.93 8.40 3.10
C LEU A 393 13.04 8.66 1.59
N TRP A 394 13.41 7.63 0.88
CA TRP A 394 13.41 7.54 -0.57
C TRP A 394 12.65 6.27 -0.97
N GLN A 395 11.42 6.44 -1.37
CA GLN A 395 10.57 5.33 -1.86
C GLN A 395 10.87 5.07 -3.32
N MET A 396 11.18 3.83 -3.66
CA MET A 396 11.49 3.51 -5.06
C MET A 396 10.24 3.06 -5.82
N ASN A 397 9.64 1.94 -5.50
CA ASN A 397 8.82 1.25 -6.49
C ASN A 397 7.34 1.13 -6.16
N THR A 398 7.03 0.49 -5.05
CA THR A 398 5.67 0.16 -4.66
C THR A 398 5.39 0.75 -3.30
N SER A 399 4.12 0.81 -2.90
CA SER A 399 3.70 1.26 -1.59
C SER A 399 4.09 2.71 -1.24
N ALA A 400 4.33 3.02 0.02
CA ALA A 400 4.51 4.38 0.53
C ALA A 400 5.67 4.49 1.52
N PRO A 401 6.29 5.68 1.65
CA PRO A 401 7.24 5.98 2.72
C PRO A 401 6.69 5.72 4.13
N PHE A 402 5.41 6.09 4.36
CA PHE A 402 4.72 5.91 5.63
C PHE A 402 3.43 5.13 5.40
N GLU A 403 3.35 3.94 5.99
CA GLU A 403 2.20 3.06 5.87
C GLU A 403 1.51 2.87 7.22
N ILE A 404 0.27 3.39 7.34
CA ILE A 404 -0.52 3.34 8.58
C ILE A 404 -1.04 1.92 8.83
N SER A 405 -1.43 1.23 7.77
CA SER A 405 -1.98 -0.11 7.83
C SER A 405 -1.33 -0.95 6.76
N ASP A 406 -0.66 -2.00 7.20
CA ASP A 406 -0.12 -3.01 6.30
C ASP A 406 -1.26 -3.95 5.86
N THR A 407 -1.48 -4.02 4.58
CA THR A 407 -2.39 -4.98 3.97
C THR A 407 -1.94 -6.44 4.17
N MET A 408 -0.73 -6.67 4.65
CA MET A 408 -0.14 -8.00 4.83
C MET A 408 -0.57 -8.74 6.10
N GLY A 409 -1.64 -8.33 6.73
CA GLY A 409 -2.51 -9.28 7.36
C GLY A 409 -2.37 -9.57 8.84
N THR A 410 -1.31 -9.25 9.55
CA THR A 410 -1.25 -9.65 10.97
C THR A 410 -1.81 -8.60 11.92
N ASN A 411 -1.64 -7.33 11.59
CA ASN A 411 -2.05 -6.23 12.46
C ASN A 411 -3.39 -5.62 12.10
N LEU A 412 -3.91 -5.90 10.91
CA LEU A 412 -5.25 -5.46 10.51
C LEU A 412 -6.36 -5.89 11.46
N ASN A 413 -6.09 -6.86 12.34
CA ASN A 413 -7.05 -7.43 13.28
C ASN A 413 -6.87 -6.97 14.72
N ILE A 414 -5.94 -6.07 14.99
CA ILE A 414 -5.70 -5.49 16.31
C ILE A 414 -5.90 -3.99 16.28
N ASP A 415 -6.31 -3.44 17.41
CA ASP A 415 -6.41 -1.98 17.58
C ASP A 415 -5.01 -1.38 17.72
N VAL A 416 -4.75 -0.28 16.98
CA VAL A 416 -3.51 0.50 17.08
C VAL A 416 -3.86 1.95 17.33
N SER A 417 -3.14 2.59 18.26
CA SER A 417 -3.39 4.00 18.59
C SER A 417 -2.13 4.78 18.99
N ASP A 418 -2.27 6.09 18.94
CA ASP A 418 -1.30 7.06 19.47
C ASP A 418 0.06 7.03 18.77
N VAL A 419 0.05 6.93 17.45
CA VAL A 419 1.26 6.93 16.60
C VAL A 419 1.62 8.36 16.21
N VAL A 420 2.91 8.71 16.32
CA VAL A 420 3.40 10.02 15.91
C VAL A 420 4.60 9.88 14.97
N VAL A 421 4.51 10.53 13.82
CA VAL A 421 5.61 10.73 12.88
C VAL A 421 5.92 12.23 12.85
N SER A 422 7.18 12.61 13.08
CA SER A 422 7.55 14.02 13.12
C SER A 422 8.92 14.33 12.52
N ASP A 423 9.10 15.58 12.13
CA ASP A 423 10.41 16.17 11.78
C ASP A 423 11.21 15.33 10.76
N SER A 424 10.52 14.79 9.78
CA SER A 424 11.08 13.84 8.82
C SER A 424 10.99 14.37 7.37
N ASN A 425 11.79 13.78 6.50
CA ASN A 425 11.86 14.19 5.10
C ASN A 425 11.55 13.00 4.19
N VAL A 426 10.73 13.22 3.18
CA VAL A 426 10.60 12.33 2.02
C VAL A 426 11.28 13.03 0.87
N ILE A 427 12.47 12.54 0.48
CA ILE A 427 13.27 13.22 -0.54
C ILE A 427 12.96 12.77 -1.96
N ARG A 428 12.28 11.63 -2.11
CA ARG A 428 11.85 11.11 -3.41
C ARG A 428 10.83 9.99 -3.27
N VAL A 429 9.85 9.99 -4.16
CA VAL A 429 8.97 8.84 -4.40
C VAL A 429 9.01 8.52 -5.89
N GLU A 430 9.69 7.42 -6.23
CA GLU A 430 9.78 6.92 -7.61
C GLU A 430 8.76 5.83 -7.79
N SER A 431 7.63 6.11 -8.26
CA SER A 431 6.63 5.08 -8.43
C SER A 431 6.25 5.02 -9.90
N GLU A 432 6.36 3.86 -10.50
CA GLU A 432 6.03 3.63 -11.91
C GLU A 432 4.66 2.94 -12.07
N PHE A 433 4.08 2.42 -10.98
CA PHE A 433 2.82 1.68 -11.03
C PHE A 433 1.70 2.49 -10.40
N ASP A 434 0.58 2.57 -11.07
CA ASP A 434 -0.65 3.03 -10.48
C ASP A 434 -1.19 1.94 -9.55
N SER A 435 -1.14 2.21 -8.26
CA SER A 435 -1.71 1.36 -7.23
C SER A 435 -2.34 2.23 -6.16
N MET A 436 -3.28 1.68 -5.43
CA MET A 436 -3.90 2.39 -4.31
C MET A 436 -2.89 2.73 -3.22
N GLU A 437 -1.87 1.90 -3.04
CA GLU A 437 -0.83 2.08 -2.02
C GLU A 437 0.16 3.18 -2.39
N ARG A 438 0.20 3.58 -3.67
CA ARG A 438 1.12 4.59 -4.17
C ARG A 438 0.74 5.99 -3.68
N ALA A 439 1.39 6.41 -2.63
CA ALA A 439 1.25 7.73 -2.03
C ALA A 439 2.47 8.04 -1.15
N VAL A 440 2.53 9.20 -0.54
CA VAL A 440 3.49 9.48 0.54
C VAL A 440 3.00 8.89 1.87
N PHE A 441 1.71 9.02 2.11
CA PHE A 441 1.03 8.45 3.28
C PHE A 441 -0.04 7.48 2.81
N SER A 442 0.11 6.21 3.17
CA SER A 442 -0.83 5.16 2.78
C SER A 442 -1.48 4.52 4.00
N ALA A 443 -2.73 4.14 3.84
CA ALA A 443 -3.46 3.30 4.77
C ALA A 443 -4.49 2.46 4.02
N HIS A 444 -4.36 1.15 4.09
CA HIS A 444 -5.37 0.22 3.56
C HIS A 444 -5.90 -0.64 4.69
N GLN A 445 -6.89 -0.13 5.41
CA GLN A 445 -7.48 -0.85 6.54
C GLN A 445 -8.48 -1.88 6.04
N GLY A 446 -7.99 -3.11 5.82
CA GLY A 446 -8.79 -4.26 5.33
C GLY A 446 -9.06 -5.34 6.37
N GLY A 447 -8.82 -5.08 7.66
CA GLY A 447 -9.10 -6.00 8.76
C GLY A 447 -10.02 -5.41 9.82
N LYS A 448 -10.26 -6.14 10.90
CA LYS A 448 -11.20 -5.74 11.97
C LYS A 448 -10.64 -4.77 13.00
N GLY A 449 -9.34 -4.44 12.94
CA GLY A 449 -8.70 -3.52 13.90
C GLY A 449 -9.20 -2.10 13.76
N ASN A 450 -9.38 -1.39 14.88
CA ASN A 450 -9.66 0.03 14.90
C ASN A 450 -8.36 0.80 15.05
N LEU A 451 -8.00 1.55 14.01
CA LEU A 451 -6.79 2.36 13.97
C LEU A 451 -7.15 3.80 14.34
N SER A 452 -6.39 4.43 15.25
CA SER A 452 -6.76 5.77 15.71
C SER A 452 -5.57 6.60 16.21
N ASN A 453 -5.77 7.92 16.22
CA ASN A 453 -4.83 8.89 16.79
C ASN A 453 -3.45 8.86 16.11
N TYR A 454 -3.43 8.95 14.78
CA TYR A 454 -2.21 9.12 14.01
C TYR A 454 -1.92 10.61 13.82
N THR A 455 -0.71 11.02 14.11
CA THR A 455 -0.27 12.41 13.93
C THR A 455 1.00 12.45 13.09
N PHE A 456 0.94 13.15 11.97
CA PHE A 456 2.08 13.46 11.10
C PHE A 456 2.38 14.94 11.22
N ARG A 457 3.58 15.30 11.69
CA ARG A 457 3.92 16.67 11.99
C ARG A 457 5.27 17.07 11.42
N ASN A 458 5.32 18.25 10.79
CA ASN A 458 6.56 18.83 10.26
C ASN A 458 7.30 17.89 9.31
N ILE A 459 6.62 17.49 8.23
CA ILE A 459 7.15 16.60 7.19
C ILE A 459 7.39 17.39 5.92
N GLU A 460 8.63 17.37 5.43
CA GLU A 460 9.01 17.98 4.15
C GLU A 460 9.06 16.90 3.06
N ILE A 461 8.46 17.17 1.90
CA ILE A 461 8.29 16.20 0.80
C ILE A 461 8.80 16.81 -0.49
N GLU A 462 9.71 16.11 -1.16
CA GLU A 462 10.36 16.54 -2.41
C GLU A 462 10.35 15.42 -3.43
N ASN A 463 10.25 15.76 -4.72
CA ASN A 463 10.27 14.79 -5.82
C ASN A 463 9.23 13.67 -5.66
N ALA A 464 8.01 14.05 -5.28
CA ALA A 464 6.88 13.17 -5.10
C ALA A 464 5.65 13.81 -5.74
N ASP A 465 5.45 13.57 -7.02
CA ASP A 465 4.47 14.25 -7.85
C ASP A 465 3.22 13.41 -8.17
N PHE A 466 3.12 12.19 -7.63
CA PHE A 466 1.97 11.34 -7.92
C PHE A 466 0.76 11.69 -7.05
N ARG A 467 0.79 11.33 -5.76
CA ARG A 467 -0.31 11.51 -4.80
C ARG A 467 0.28 11.64 -3.39
N LEU A 468 -0.28 12.50 -2.54
CA LEU A 468 0.19 12.60 -1.16
C LEU A 468 -0.49 11.60 -0.24
N PHE A 469 -1.81 11.49 -0.32
CA PHE A 469 -2.60 10.71 0.63
C PHE A 469 -3.39 9.62 -0.09
N SER A 470 -3.25 8.39 0.40
CA SER A 470 -4.09 7.26 0.01
C SER A 470 -4.55 6.53 1.27
N LEU A 471 -5.67 6.95 1.83
CA LEU A 471 -6.21 6.44 3.08
C LEU A 471 -7.57 5.80 2.80
N ALA A 472 -7.67 4.49 2.94
CA ALA A 472 -8.91 3.77 2.64
C ALA A 472 -9.23 2.69 3.68
N VAL A 473 -10.50 2.57 4.02
CA VAL A 473 -11.03 1.41 4.74
C VAL A 473 -11.71 0.52 3.71
N ARG A 474 -11.12 -0.62 3.40
CA ARG A 474 -11.64 -1.57 2.38
C ARG A 474 -10.92 -2.90 2.44
N PRO A 475 -11.55 -3.99 1.97
CA PRO A 475 -10.86 -5.25 1.73
C PRO A 475 -9.71 -5.07 0.73
N SER A 476 -8.68 -5.88 0.87
CA SER A 476 -7.54 -5.95 -0.04
C SER A 476 -7.18 -7.41 -0.32
N PRO A 477 -6.38 -7.72 -1.35
CA PRO A 477 -5.90 -9.07 -1.61
C PRO A 477 -5.14 -9.71 -0.45
N TRP A 478 -4.69 -8.88 0.48
CA TRP A 478 -3.92 -9.27 1.65
C TRP A 478 -4.77 -9.41 2.92
N SER A 479 -6.02 -8.95 2.87
CA SER A 479 -6.95 -9.06 4.01
C SER A 479 -7.25 -10.51 4.34
N LEU A 480 -7.52 -10.77 5.62
CA LEU A 480 -8.07 -12.06 6.01
C LEU A 480 -9.48 -12.20 5.45
N LYS A 481 -9.74 -13.34 4.81
CA LYS A 481 -11.04 -13.62 4.20
C LYS A 481 -12.14 -13.73 5.26
N ASN A 482 -13.31 -13.19 4.97
CA ASN A 482 -14.49 -13.23 5.84
C ASN A 482 -14.32 -12.56 7.20
N VAL A 483 -13.50 -11.55 7.32
CA VAL A 483 -13.32 -10.76 8.53
C VAL A 483 -14.07 -9.45 8.38
N ALA A 484 -14.81 -9.06 9.41
CA ALA A 484 -15.45 -7.74 9.47
C ALA A 484 -14.38 -6.63 9.41
N LEU A 485 -14.68 -5.54 8.74
CA LEU A 485 -13.78 -4.39 8.69
C LEU A 485 -13.78 -3.62 10.00
N GLY A 486 -12.67 -2.96 10.31
CA GLY A 486 -12.54 -1.98 11.37
C GLY A 486 -12.71 -0.56 10.86
N SER A 487 -11.99 0.38 11.48
CA SER A 487 -12.05 1.80 11.14
C SER A 487 -10.68 2.47 11.23
N LEU A 488 -10.54 3.64 10.59
CA LEU A 488 -9.40 4.53 10.74
C LEU A 488 -9.90 5.91 11.18
N ARG A 489 -9.49 6.39 12.36
CA ARG A 489 -10.03 7.60 12.96
C ARG A 489 -8.97 8.52 13.52
N ASN A 490 -9.28 9.83 13.55
CA ASN A 490 -8.43 10.86 14.13
C ASN A 490 -7.01 10.82 13.55
N VAL A 491 -6.90 11.10 12.25
CA VAL A 491 -5.64 11.23 11.52
C VAL A 491 -5.37 12.72 11.31
N VAL A 492 -4.24 13.20 11.82
CA VAL A 492 -3.86 14.61 11.80
C VAL A 492 -2.58 14.79 10.99
N PHE A 493 -2.63 15.66 10.00
CA PHE A 493 -1.47 16.15 9.25
C PHE A 493 -1.23 17.61 9.61
N GLU A 494 -0.11 17.93 10.23
CA GLU A 494 0.25 19.25 10.73
C GLU A 494 1.60 19.69 10.14
N GLY A 495 1.66 20.80 9.42
CA GLY A 495 2.91 21.32 8.84
C GLY A 495 3.52 20.38 7.81
N VAL A 496 2.72 19.69 7.02
CA VAL A 496 3.18 18.83 5.91
C VAL A 496 3.33 19.68 4.66
N ARG A 497 4.51 19.66 4.05
CA ARG A 497 4.84 20.53 2.91
C ARG A 497 5.42 19.72 1.76
N ALA A 498 4.71 19.65 0.63
CA ALA A 498 5.19 19.06 -0.61
C ALA A 498 5.61 20.17 -1.58
N THR A 499 6.79 20.00 -2.18
CA THR A 499 7.32 21.00 -3.16
C THR A 499 6.66 20.86 -4.52
N ASP A 500 6.23 19.66 -4.88
CA ASP A 500 5.74 19.33 -6.21
C ASP A 500 4.21 19.34 -6.26
N ALA A 501 3.66 19.76 -7.39
CA ALA A 501 2.23 19.60 -7.66
C ALA A 501 1.91 18.12 -7.89
N GLN A 502 0.77 17.67 -7.40
CA GLN A 502 0.36 16.29 -7.53
C GLN A 502 -0.29 16.05 -8.90
N SER A 503 0.05 14.95 -9.55
CA SER A 503 -0.53 14.54 -10.83
C SER A 503 -1.82 13.74 -10.67
N HIS A 504 -2.07 13.19 -9.48
CA HIS A 504 -3.24 12.37 -9.15
C HIS A 504 -3.94 12.91 -7.91
N PRO A 505 -5.27 12.80 -7.83
CA PRO A 505 -6.02 13.19 -6.65
C PRO A 505 -5.69 12.28 -5.47
N ASP A 506 -5.88 12.80 -4.27
CA ASP A 506 -5.83 12.00 -3.05
C ASP A 506 -6.97 10.99 -3.02
N LEU A 507 -6.71 9.79 -2.48
CA LEU A 507 -7.71 8.76 -2.23
C LEU A 507 -8.05 8.75 -0.74
N LEU A 508 -9.22 9.24 -0.36
CA LEU A 508 -9.67 9.34 1.02
C LEU A 508 -11.04 8.70 1.12
N GLN A 509 -11.11 7.44 1.58
CA GLN A 509 -12.27 6.62 1.32
C GLN A 509 -12.70 5.80 2.54
N SER A 510 -13.96 5.94 2.95
CA SER A 510 -14.66 5.03 3.86
C SER A 510 -15.22 3.84 3.09
N TYR A 511 -15.31 2.67 3.71
CA TYR A 511 -16.03 1.56 3.12
C TYR A 511 -17.54 1.80 3.15
N ASP A 512 -18.04 2.07 4.34
CA ASP A 512 -19.42 2.45 4.63
C ASP A 512 -19.48 3.30 5.91
N ARG A 513 -20.68 3.62 6.39
CA ARG A 513 -20.88 4.44 7.61
C ARG A 513 -20.55 3.74 8.93
N GLN A 514 -20.33 2.45 8.91
CA GLN A 514 -19.90 1.68 10.09
C GLN A 514 -18.38 1.50 10.09
N HIS A 515 -17.78 1.45 8.90
CA HIS A 515 -16.35 1.20 8.68
C HIS A 515 -15.74 2.44 8.01
N GLU A 516 -15.49 3.46 8.83
CA GLU A 516 -15.16 4.81 8.37
C GLU A 516 -13.68 5.15 8.47
N LEU A 517 -13.20 5.92 7.49
CA LEU A 517 -12.16 6.91 7.66
C LEU A 517 -12.82 8.19 8.19
N SER A 518 -12.53 8.60 9.41
CA SER A 518 -13.19 9.75 10.03
C SER A 518 -12.26 10.62 10.88
N GLN A 519 -12.67 11.85 11.14
CA GLN A 519 -11.89 12.83 11.90
C GLN A 519 -10.50 13.10 11.29
N LEU A 520 -10.44 13.17 9.97
CA LEU A 520 -9.26 13.62 9.25
C LEU A 520 -9.09 15.12 9.44
N THR A 521 -7.86 15.58 9.69
CA THR A 521 -7.57 17.01 9.94
C THR A 521 -6.27 17.42 9.28
N TYR A 522 -6.31 18.49 8.48
CA TYR A 522 -5.15 19.15 7.91
C TYR A 522 -4.92 20.50 8.56
N VAL A 523 -3.71 20.73 9.08
CA VAL A 523 -3.26 21.99 9.66
C VAL A 523 -1.97 22.40 8.98
N GLU A 524 -1.96 23.53 8.30
CA GLU A 524 -0.78 24.03 7.58
C GLU A 524 -0.20 23.00 6.57
N VAL A 525 -1.06 22.24 5.90
CA VAL A 525 -0.67 21.34 4.80
C VAL A 525 -0.57 22.15 3.51
N THR A 526 0.55 22.03 2.79
CA THR A 526 0.77 22.76 1.53
C THR A 526 1.31 21.86 0.44
N VAL A 527 0.86 22.09 -0.79
CA VAL A 527 1.34 21.43 -2.02
C VAL A 527 1.75 22.50 -3.01
N ALA A 528 2.97 22.45 -3.51
CA ALA A 528 3.55 23.48 -4.39
C ALA A 528 3.37 24.91 -3.85
N GLY A 529 3.44 25.06 -2.53
CA GLY A 529 3.24 26.33 -1.82
C GLY A 529 1.77 26.76 -1.66
N VAL A 530 0.80 25.97 -2.13
CA VAL A 530 -0.64 26.25 -1.99
C VAL A 530 -1.19 25.52 -0.77
N PRO A 531 -1.87 26.19 0.17
CA PRO A 531 -2.52 25.52 1.29
C PRO A 531 -3.63 24.58 0.84
N LEU A 532 -3.64 23.37 1.39
CA LEU A 532 -4.72 22.41 1.22
C LEU A 532 -5.70 22.48 2.43
N PRO A 533 -7.00 22.68 2.17
CA PRO A 533 -8.00 22.49 3.22
C PRO A 533 -8.11 21.00 3.57
N THR A 534 -8.65 20.70 4.75
CA THR A 534 -9.05 19.33 5.06
C THR A 534 -10.08 18.85 4.04
N PRO A 535 -9.79 17.81 3.27
CA PRO A 535 -10.70 17.34 2.23
C PRO A 535 -11.90 16.58 2.81
N ALA A 536 -12.94 16.44 2.03
CA ALA A 536 -14.03 15.52 2.33
C ALA A 536 -13.56 14.07 2.14
N VAL A 537 -14.00 13.19 3.00
CA VAL A 537 -13.86 11.75 2.84
C VAL A 537 -15.04 11.23 2.05
N THR A 538 -14.78 10.47 0.99
CA THR A 538 -15.82 9.84 0.18
C THR A 538 -16.10 8.41 0.66
N PHE A 539 -17.14 7.79 0.12
CA PHE A 539 -17.40 6.37 0.32
C PHE A 539 -16.90 5.58 -0.90
N ASN A 540 -16.60 4.30 -0.70
CA ASN A 540 -16.23 3.43 -1.80
C ASN A 540 -17.47 3.11 -2.66
N ALA A 541 -17.62 3.79 -3.80
CA ALA A 541 -18.75 3.60 -4.68
C ALA A 541 -18.77 2.23 -5.39
N ASN A 542 -17.64 1.54 -5.45
CA ASN A 542 -17.51 0.18 -6.00
C ASN A 542 -17.58 -0.90 -4.92
N ARG A 543 -17.93 -0.54 -3.67
CA ARG A 543 -18.02 -1.52 -2.59
C ARG A 543 -19.05 -2.60 -2.92
N VAL A 544 -18.71 -3.82 -2.56
CA VAL A 544 -19.65 -4.93 -2.56
C VAL A 544 -20.53 -4.81 -1.34
N THR A 545 -21.83 -4.64 -1.55
CA THR A 545 -22.82 -4.59 -0.48
C THR A 545 -23.51 -5.93 -0.38
N SER A 546 -23.33 -6.62 0.74
CA SER A 546 -23.88 -7.96 0.96
C SER A 546 -25.28 -7.90 1.58
N LEU A 547 -26.13 -8.79 1.16
CA LEU A 547 -27.43 -9.00 1.80
C LEU A 547 -27.30 -9.64 3.19
N ALA A 548 -26.22 -10.38 3.44
CA ALA A 548 -25.94 -11.06 4.69
C ALA A 548 -24.96 -10.33 5.62
N GLY A 549 -24.60 -9.08 5.31
CA GLY A 549 -23.76 -8.24 6.15
C GLY A 549 -22.27 -8.61 6.17
N ASN A 550 -21.76 -9.19 5.09
CA ASN A 550 -20.33 -9.45 4.89
C ASN A 550 -19.79 -8.55 3.80
N ALA A 551 -18.49 -8.41 3.69
CA ALA A 551 -17.83 -7.74 2.56
C ALA A 551 -17.76 -8.63 1.30
N THR A 552 -18.60 -9.65 1.21
CA THR A 552 -18.64 -10.63 0.10
C THR A 552 -19.97 -10.55 -0.65
N TYR A 553 -19.92 -10.85 -1.94
CA TYR A 553 -21.13 -10.92 -2.75
C TYR A 553 -21.96 -12.16 -2.42
N ASP A 554 -23.28 -11.97 -2.24
CA ASP A 554 -24.22 -13.03 -1.89
C ASP A 554 -25.30 -13.17 -2.99
N PRO A 555 -25.27 -14.22 -3.84
CA PRO A 555 -26.30 -14.47 -4.83
C PRO A 555 -27.71 -14.62 -4.23
N LEU A 556 -28.66 -13.86 -4.74
CA LEU A 556 -30.08 -13.94 -4.37
C LEU A 556 -30.86 -14.80 -5.35
N TRP A 557 -31.52 -15.81 -4.82
CA TRP A 557 -32.34 -16.72 -5.59
C TRP A 557 -33.82 -16.56 -5.25
N ARG A 558 -34.68 -16.67 -6.24
CA ARG A 558 -36.14 -16.71 -6.07
C ARG A 558 -36.70 -18.05 -6.51
N SER A 559 -37.63 -18.59 -5.74
CA SER A 559 -38.31 -19.83 -6.10
C SER A 559 -39.18 -19.64 -7.37
N GLN A 560 -39.09 -20.56 -8.30
CA GLN A 560 -39.95 -20.62 -9.47
C GLN A 560 -41.34 -21.23 -9.19
N GLN A 561 -41.44 -21.93 -8.05
CA GLN A 561 -42.67 -22.59 -7.61
C GLN A 561 -43.52 -21.70 -6.69
N ASP A 562 -42.85 -20.80 -5.98
CA ASP A 562 -43.47 -19.90 -5.01
C ASP A 562 -42.79 -18.54 -5.05
N ALA A 563 -43.51 -17.54 -5.54
CA ALA A 563 -43.02 -16.19 -5.73
C ALA A 563 -42.57 -15.48 -4.42
N GLN A 564 -42.92 -15.99 -3.26
CA GLN A 564 -42.66 -15.43 -1.95
C GLN A 564 -41.41 -16.02 -1.28
N SER A 565 -40.89 -17.12 -1.81
CA SER A 565 -39.71 -17.77 -1.27
C SER A 565 -38.45 -17.34 -1.99
N PHE A 566 -37.51 -16.90 -1.22
CA PHE A 566 -36.16 -16.52 -1.66
C PHE A 566 -35.11 -17.25 -0.83
N GLN A 567 -33.92 -17.30 -1.34
CA GLN A 567 -32.73 -17.72 -0.57
C GLN A 567 -31.49 -16.95 -1.01
N ILE A 568 -30.60 -16.72 -0.07
CA ILE A 568 -29.27 -16.19 -0.33
C ILE A 568 -28.26 -17.33 -0.24
N TRP A 569 -27.34 -17.37 -1.18
CA TRP A 569 -26.18 -18.26 -1.07
C TRP A 569 -24.99 -17.47 -0.48
N LYS A 570 -24.57 -17.89 0.70
CA LYS A 570 -23.36 -17.40 1.31
C LYS A 570 -22.21 -18.32 0.89
N ILE A 571 -21.36 -17.83 -0.01
CA ILE A 571 -20.23 -18.60 -0.55
C ILE A 571 -19.11 -18.65 0.50
N ASN A 572 -18.52 -19.85 0.68
CA ASN A 572 -17.42 -20.07 1.60
C ASN A 572 -16.10 -20.26 0.84
N PRO A 573 -15.29 -19.21 0.64
CA PRO A 573 -14.06 -19.29 -0.12
C PRO A 573 -12.97 -20.13 0.57
N ALA A 574 -13.05 -20.28 1.89
CA ALA A 574 -12.10 -21.05 2.69
C ALA A 574 -12.50 -22.52 2.88
N ALA A 575 -13.61 -22.97 2.26
CA ALA A 575 -14.01 -24.35 2.38
C ALA A 575 -12.94 -25.28 1.81
N ALA A 576 -12.53 -26.26 2.60
CA ALA A 576 -11.67 -27.33 2.12
C ALA A 576 -12.33 -28.04 0.92
N ALA A 577 -11.53 -28.68 0.07
CA ALA A 577 -12.06 -29.45 -1.07
C ALA A 577 -13.20 -30.40 -0.62
N PRO A 578 -14.16 -30.74 -1.50
CA PRO A 578 -15.30 -31.59 -1.17
C PRO A 578 -14.90 -32.81 -0.31
N PRO A 579 -15.70 -33.16 0.72
CA PRO A 579 -17.15 -33.01 0.80
C PRO A 579 -17.67 -31.82 1.62
N ALA A 580 -16.85 -30.86 2.05
CA ALA A 580 -17.34 -29.70 2.80
C ALA A 580 -18.27 -28.84 1.88
N PRO A 581 -19.39 -28.35 2.40
CA PRO A 581 -20.27 -27.49 1.60
C PRO A 581 -19.56 -26.19 1.24
N GLN A 582 -19.59 -25.84 -0.02
CA GLN A 582 -18.92 -24.65 -0.57
C GLN A 582 -19.77 -23.39 -0.39
N TYR A 583 -21.00 -23.54 0.03
CA TYR A 583 -21.92 -22.47 0.38
C TYR A 583 -22.88 -22.89 1.49
N SER A 584 -23.48 -21.90 2.14
CA SER A 584 -24.63 -22.08 3.02
C SER A 584 -25.80 -21.27 2.49
N THR A 585 -27.02 -21.70 2.80
CA THR A 585 -28.22 -21.00 2.37
C THR A 585 -28.88 -20.28 3.53
N ILE A 586 -29.31 -19.04 3.29
CA ILE A 586 -30.17 -18.29 4.20
C ILE A 586 -31.55 -18.20 3.53
N PRO A 587 -32.54 -18.97 4.02
CA PRO A 587 -33.88 -18.91 3.49
C PRO A 587 -34.56 -17.62 3.90
N LEU A 588 -35.27 -16.99 2.95
CA LEU A 588 -36.03 -15.75 3.15
C LEU A 588 -37.48 -15.98 2.78
N TRP A 589 -38.37 -15.33 3.51
CA TRP A 589 -39.79 -15.36 3.25
C TRP A 589 -40.37 -13.93 3.14
N ALA A 590 -40.97 -13.62 1.99
CA ALA A 590 -41.56 -12.31 1.69
C ALA A 590 -43.06 -12.43 1.41
N PRO A 591 -43.91 -12.58 2.44
CA PRO A 591 -45.32 -12.91 2.30
C PRO A 591 -46.15 -11.85 1.54
N THR A 592 -45.66 -10.64 1.43
CA THR A 592 -46.31 -9.54 0.71
C THR A 592 -45.92 -9.46 -0.77
N LEU A 593 -44.89 -10.19 -1.22
CA LEU A 593 -44.43 -10.14 -2.59
C LEU A 593 -45.20 -11.19 -3.43
N THR A 594 -45.69 -10.75 -4.58
CA THR A 594 -46.36 -11.60 -5.58
C THR A 594 -45.47 -11.81 -6.80
N ALA A 595 -45.93 -12.55 -7.79
CA ALA A 595 -45.23 -12.72 -9.06
C ALA A 595 -45.04 -11.40 -9.84
N ALA A 596 -45.84 -10.37 -9.54
CA ALA A 596 -45.73 -9.04 -10.14
C ALA A 596 -44.46 -8.30 -9.75
N TYR A 597 -43.85 -8.62 -8.58
CA TYR A 597 -42.63 -7.99 -8.12
C TYR A 597 -41.40 -8.59 -8.79
N GLN A 598 -40.64 -7.75 -9.48
CA GLN A 598 -39.42 -8.11 -10.18
C GLN A 598 -38.24 -7.49 -9.48
N VAL A 599 -37.19 -8.28 -9.15
CA VAL A 599 -35.93 -7.77 -8.63
C VAL A 599 -35.25 -6.97 -9.73
N GLN A 600 -34.86 -5.73 -9.40
CA GLN A 600 -34.17 -4.83 -10.31
C GLN A 600 -32.69 -4.76 -9.94
N GLY A 601 -32.35 -4.72 -8.64
CA GLY A 601 -30.99 -4.65 -8.19
C GLY A 601 -30.90 -4.73 -6.66
N VAL A 602 -29.68 -4.61 -6.16
CA VAL A 602 -29.36 -4.67 -4.74
C VAL A 602 -28.45 -3.49 -4.40
N GLY A 603 -28.64 -2.85 -3.23
CA GLY A 603 -27.82 -1.74 -2.79
C GLY A 603 -28.10 -1.35 -1.34
N ASP A 604 -27.19 -0.63 -0.73
CA ASP A 604 -27.36 -0.09 0.64
C ASP A 604 -28.10 1.25 0.59
N PHE A 605 -29.41 1.20 0.44
CA PHE A 605 -30.27 2.40 0.37
C PHE A 605 -30.50 3.08 1.71
N PHE A 606 -30.00 2.50 2.80
CA PHE A 606 -30.18 3.00 4.17
C PHE A 606 -28.86 3.38 4.82
N ALA A 607 -27.74 3.22 4.11
CA ALA A 607 -26.39 3.38 4.61
C ALA A 607 -26.14 2.61 5.95
N SER A 608 -26.74 1.42 6.02
CA SER A 608 -26.69 0.55 7.20
C SER A 608 -25.51 -0.44 7.15
N GLY A 609 -24.79 -0.51 6.04
CA GLY A 609 -23.79 -1.54 5.77
C GLY A 609 -24.37 -2.85 5.24
N HIS A 610 -25.71 -2.94 5.12
CA HIS A 610 -26.44 -4.08 4.58
C HIS A 610 -27.25 -3.70 3.35
N ALA A 611 -27.24 -4.57 2.35
CA ALA A 611 -28.00 -4.33 1.15
C ALA A 611 -29.50 -4.55 1.37
N SER A 612 -30.30 -3.79 0.66
CA SER A 612 -31.72 -3.98 0.45
C SER A 612 -31.98 -4.32 -1.00
N VAL A 613 -33.10 -4.98 -1.27
CA VAL A 613 -33.48 -5.39 -2.62
C VAL A 613 -34.43 -4.35 -3.26
N LEU A 614 -34.02 -3.80 -4.40
CA LEU A 614 -34.86 -2.93 -5.20
C LEU A 614 -35.80 -3.78 -6.05
N LEU A 615 -37.09 -3.53 -5.92
CA LEU A 615 -38.19 -4.24 -6.62
C LEU A 615 -38.98 -3.29 -7.50
N LEU A 616 -39.43 -3.78 -8.64
CA LEU A 616 -40.45 -3.16 -9.46
C LEU A 616 -41.73 -3.98 -9.35
N ASP A 617 -42.82 -3.36 -8.90
CA ASP A 617 -44.17 -3.92 -9.01
C ASP A 617 -44.68 -3.65 -10.44
N SER A 618 -44.78 -4.70 -11.26
CA SER A 618 -45.20 -4.59 -12.65
C SER A 618 -46.67 -4.28 -12.82
N ASP A 619 -47.52 -4.53 -11.81
CA ASP A 619 -48.95 -4.26 -11.87
C ASP A 619 -49.25 -2.77 -11.66
N THR A 620 -48.50 -2.13 -10.77
CA THR A 620 -48.64 -0.71 -10.42
C THR A 620 -47.58 0.20 -11.03
N ASN A 621 -46.55 -0.38 -11.67
CA ASN A 621 -45.35 0.33 -12.19
C ASN A 621 -44.64 1.15 -11.12
N GLN A 622 -44.52 0.59 -9.91
CA GLN A 622 -43.94 1.24 -8.77
C GLN A 622 -42.61 0.57 -8.33
N LEU A 623 -41.55 1.37 -8.20
CA LEU A 623 -40.33 0.94 -7.54
C LEU A 623 -40.49 1.00 -6.02
N GLY A 624 -39.92 0.03 -5.34
CA GLY A 624 -39.90 -0.02 -3.90
C GLY A 624 -38.70 -0.85 -3.38
N LEU A 625 -38.44 -0.74 -2.11
CA LEU A 625 -37.34 -1.44 -1.43
C LEU A 625 -37.89 -2.53 -0.51
N TRP A 626 -37.32 -3.70 -0.61
CA TRP A 626 -37.45 -4.73 0.41
C TRP A 626 -36.25 -4.56 1.37
N ARG A 627 -36.55 -3.86 2.48
CA ARG A 627 -35.55 -3.47 3.46
C ARG A 627 -35.12 -4.68 4.28
N ASP A 628 -33.79 -4.79 4.49
CA ASP A 628 -33.18 -5.75 5.40
C ASP A 628 -33.81 -7.15 5.33
N PRO A 629 -33.74 -7.81 4.15
CA PRO A 629 -34.45 -9.06 3.93
C PRO A 629 -34.00 -10.20 4.86
N VAL A 630 -32.81 -10.08 5.42
CA VAL A 630 -32.21 -11.06 6.36
C VAL A 630 -32.55 -10.73 7.81
N GLY A 631 -33.02 -9.52 8.10
CA GLY A 631 -33.34 -9.08 9.46
C GLY A 631 -32.13 -8.75 10.32
N MET A 632 -31.03 -8.35 9.71
CA MET A 632 -29.78 -8.05 10.42
C MET A 632 -29.89 -6.79 11.28
N ASP A 633 -30.56 -5.74 10.78
CA ASP A 633 -30.69 -4.47 11.49
C ASP A 633 -31.83 -4.49 12.54
N THR A 634 -32.92 -5.14 12.23
CA THR A 634 -34.17 -5.06 13.00
C THR A 634 -34.49 -6.35 13.75
N GLY A 635 -33.74 -7.44 13.48
CA GLY A 635 -34.00 -8.79 14.01
C GLY A 635 -35.23 -9.47 13.41
N SER A 636 -35.83 -8.89 12.35
CA SER A 636 -36.93 -9.48 11.59
C SER A 636 -36.88 -8.96 10.16
N ALA A 637 -37.26 -9.80 9.18
CA ALA A 637 -37.30 -9.43 7.80
C ALA A 637 -38.23 -8.22 7.58
N GLY A 638 -37.74 -7.21 6.83
CA GLY A 638 -38.43 -5.96 6.60
C GLY A 638 -39.58 -6.08 5.60
N ALA A 639 -40.38 -5.04 5.54
CA ALA A 639 -41.47 -4.92 4.61
C ALA A 639 -41.06 -4.23 3.31
N PHE A 640 -41.84 -4.41 2.25
CA PHE A 640 -41.75 -3.63 1.03
C PHE A 640 -42.08 -2.16 1.30
N VAL A 641 -41.23 -1.26 0.93
CA VAL A 641 -41.36 0.19 1.07
C VAL A 641 -41.45 0.81 -0.33
N PRO A 642 -42.59 1.30 -0.78
CA PRO A 642 -42.70 1.98 -2.07
C PRO A 642 -41.98 3.32 -2.06
N ILE A 643 -41.18 3.60 -3.11
CA ILE A 643 -40.30 4.79 -3.16
C ILE A 643 -40.58 5.68 -4.38
N TYR A 644 -40.97 5.10 -5.54
CA TYR A 644 -41.11 5.86 -6.77
C TYR A 644 -42.15 5.24 -7.74
N ALA A 645 -43.10 6.05 -8.15
CA ALA A 645 -44.04 5.65 -9.23
C ALA A 645 -43.40 6.00 -10.60
N MET A 646 -43.04 4.98 -11.37
CA MET A 646 -42.38 5.10 -12.67
C MET A 646 -43.30 5.83 -13.65
N GLN A 647 -42.73 6.84 -14.31
CA GLN A 647 -43.44 7.58 -15.38
C GLN A 647 -43.10 6.95 -16.73
N SER A 648 -44.01 7.10 -17.73
CA SER A 648 -43.75 6.60 -19.09
C SER A 648 -42.52 7.20 -19.76
N THR A 649 -42.02 8.33 -19.25
CA THR A 649 -40.80 9.03 -19.72
C THR A 649 -39.53 8.53 -19.07
N ASP A 650 -39.59 7.74 -18.00
CA ASP A 650 -38.43 7.31 -17.24
C ASP A 650 -37.65 6.19 -17.92
N GLY A 651 -38.32 5.43 -18.79
CA GLY A 651 -37.73 4.27 -19.46
C GLY A 651 -37.68 3.04 -18.57
N GLN A 652 -36.51 2.42 -18.45
CA GLN A 652 -36.32 1.19 -17.70
C GLN A 652 -35.21 1.40 -16.64
N PHE A 653 -35.17 0.50 -15.67
CA PHE A 653 -34.05 0.42 -14.74
C PHE A 653 -32.73 0.23 -15.49
N ALA A 654 -31.71 0.94 -15.06
CA ALA A 654 -30.37 0.95 -15.69
C ALA A 654 -29.24 0.54 -14.74
N GLY A 655 -29.42 0.72 -13.43
CA GLY A 655 -28.45 0.29 -12.43
C GLY A 655 -28.63 0.92 -11.06
N VAL A 656 -27.90 0.41 -10.10
CA VAL A 656 -27.78 0.93 -8.73
C VAL A 656 -26.34 1.38 -8.52
N GLY A 657 -26.13 2.51 -7.85
CA GLY A 657 -24.81 3.02 -7.46
C GLY A 657 -24.95 4.24 -6.58
N ASP A 658 -23.91 4.61 -5.85
CA ASP A 658 -23.85 5.86 -5.10
C ASP A 658 -23.37 6.98 -6.04
N PHE A 659 -24.32 7.67 -6.68
CA PHE A 659 -24.01 8.67 -7.72
C PHE A 659 -23.58 10.05 -7.17
N ASN A 660 -23.65 10.27 -5.89
CA ASN A 660 -23.25 11.55 -5.27
C ASN A 660 -22.20 11.39 -4.17
N GLY A 661 -21.73 10.16 -3.90
CA GLY A 661 -20.69 9.88 -2.93
C GLY A 661 -21.12 10.06 -1.47
N ASP A 662 -22.43 9.98 -1.15
CA ASP A 662 -22.96 10.20 0.18
C ASP A 662 -23.11 8.93 1.02
N GLY A 663 -22.80 7.77 0.43
CA GLY A 663 -22.85 6.46 1.08
C GLY A 663 -24.21 5.76 1.00
N TYR A 664 -25.24 6.38 0.38
CA TYR A 664 -26.51 5.72 0.04
C TYR A 664 -26.48 5.24 -1.40
N ALA A 665 -27.08 4.09 -1.65
CA ALA A 665 -27.28 3.64 -3.01
C ALA A 665 -28.40 4.46 -3.68
N ASP A 666 -28.16 4.87 -4.91
CA ASP A 666 -29.07 5.61 -5.79
C ASP A 666 -29.54 4.73 -6.95
N ILE A 667 -30.49 5.24 -7.73
CA ILE A 667 -31.11 4.49 -8.83
C ILE A 667 -30.94 5.23 -10.15
N ALA A 668 -30.38 4.55 -11.16
CA ALA A 668 -30.34 5.03 -12.53
C ALA A 668 -31.47 4.41 -13.38
N LEU A 669 -32.10 5.25 -14.20
CA LEU A 669 -33.12 4.90 -15.17
C LEU A 669 -32.66 5.35 -16.57
N TRP A 670 -33.03 4.60 -17.62
CA TRP A 670 -32.65 4.91 -18.99
C TRP A 670 -33.82 4.76 -19.94
N ASN A 671 -34.10 5.79 -20.73
CA ASN A 671 -35.10 5.75 -21.81
C ASN A 671 -34.41 5.64 -23.16
N ALA A 672 -34.46 4.45 -23.75
CA ALA A 672 -33.86 4.16 -25.05
C ALA A 672 -34.54 4.89 -26.23
N VAL A 673 -35.78 5.34 -26.07
CA VAL A 673 -36.50 6.07 -27.12
C VAL A 673 -36.09 7.54 -27.15
N THR A 674 -35.98 8.18 -25.99
CA THR A 674 -35.59 9.59 -25.88
C THR A 674 -34.09 9.75 -25.78
N GLN A 675 -33.35 8.65 -25.64
CA GLN A 675 -31.90 8.65 -25.43
C GLN A 675 -31.51 9.55 -24.24
N SER A 676 -32.19 9.42 -23.13
CA SER A 676 -31.96 10.18 -21.92
C SER A 676 -32.08 9.34 -20.67
N GLY A 677 -31.34 9.66 -19.66
CA GLY A 677 -31.34 8.99 -18.36
C GLY A 677 -31.79 9.91 -17.23
N LYS A 678 -32.20 9.26 -16.14
CA LYS A 678 -32.53 9.92 -14.88
C LYS A 678 -31.86 9.20 -13.72
N ILE A 679 -31.27 9.95 -12.81
CA ILE A 679 -30.77 9.44 -11.53
C ILE A 679 -31.71 9.92 -10.45
N LEU A 680 -32.15 8.99 -9.60
CA LEU A 680 -32.90 9.26 -8.38
C LEU A 680 -31.91 9.18 -7.21
N LEU A 681 -31.46 10.34 -6.71
CA LEU A 681 -30.58 10.41 -5.54
C LEU A 681 -31.39 10.11 -4.28
N MET A 682 -30.89 9.18 -3.48
CA MET A 682 -31.56 8.64 -2.32
C MET A 682 -30.89 9.11 -1.01
N SER A 683 -31.65 9.13 0.07
CA SER A 683 -31.13 9.19 1.43
C SER A 683 -32.19 8.58 2.35
N ASP A 684 -31.81 7.56 3.11
CA ASP A 684 -32.71 6.80 4.01
C ASP A 684 -34.03 6.40 3.31
N ALA A 685 -33.89 5.76 2.13
CA ALA A 685 -34.98 5.33 1.25
C ALA A 685 -35.91 6.46 0.74
N GLN A 686 -35.50 7.71 0.84
CA GLN A 686 -36.23 8.85 0.30
C GLN A 686 -35.52 9.44 -0.91
N ILE A 687 -36.26 9.80 -1.97
CA ILE A 687 -35.66 10.52 -3.10
C ILE A 687 -35.46 11.98 -2.69
N THR A 688 -34.21 12.39 -2.61
CA THR A 688 -33.83 13.75 -2.25
C THR A 688 -33.71 14.68 -3.45
N ARG A 689 -33.32 14.12 -4.61
CA ARG A 689 -33.13 14.85 -5.85
C ARG A 689 -33.28 13.94 -7.06
N GLN A 690 -33.70 14.51 -8.19
CA GLN A 690 -33.72 13.83 -9.49
C GLN A 690 -32.81 14.60 -10.45
N ILE A 691 -31.95 13.89 -11.16
CA ILE A 691 -31.02 14.44 -12.14
C ILE A 691 -31.30 13.80 -13.49
N THR A 692 -31.46 14.63 -14.52
CA THR A 692 -31.61 14.13 -15.90
C THR A 692 -30.28 14.32 -16.63
N PHE A 693 -29.85 13.33 -17.39
CA PHE A 693 -28.66 13.36 -18.20
C PHE A 693 -28.95 12.89 -19.64
N VAL A 694 -28.11 13.35 -20.56
CA VAL A 694 -28.19 13.02 -21.99
C VAL A 694 -26.76 12.79 -22.47
N PRO A 695 -26.48 11.75 -23.29
CA PRO A 695 -25.18 11.56 -23.91
C PRO A 695 -24.76 12.75 -24.79
N ALA A 696 -23.46 12.94 -24.95
CA ALA A 696 -22.93 14.03 -25.78
C ALA A 696 -23.27 13.90 -27.27
N ARG A 697 -23.54 12.69 -27.73
CA ARG A 697 -23.88 12.38 -29.13
C ARG A 697 -25.23 11.70 -29.22
N SER A 698 -26.07 12.14 -30.15
CA SER A 698 -27.38 11.50 -30.41
C SER A 698 -27.15 10.25 -31.25
N SER A 699 -27.33 9.06 -30.71
CA SER A 699 -27.45 7.81 -31.44
C SER A 699 -27.99 6.71 -30.53
N ASP A 700 -27.98 5.49 -30.94
CA ASP A 700 -28.51 4.28 -30.36
C ASP A 700 -27.79 3.78 -29.09
N TRP A 701 -27.51 4.70 -28.15
CA TRP A 701 -26.85 4.40 -26.89
C TRP A 701 -27.69 3.53 -25.96
N ARG A 702 -27.04 2.70 -25.19
CA ARG A 702 -27.66 1.91 -24.11
C ARG A 702 -26.73 1.92 -22.90
N VAL A 703 -27.28 1.95 -21.71
CA VAL A 703 -26.51 1.74 -20.48
C VAL A 703 -26.08 0.28 -20.45
N VAL A 704 -24.80 0.06 -20.19
CA VAL A 704 -24.18 -1.27 -20.12
C VAL A 704 -23.49 -1.52 -18.79
N GLY A 705 -23.44 -0.52 -17.89
CA GLY A 705 -22.90 -0.67 -16.56
C GLY A 705 -22.96 0.61 -15.74
N VAL A 706 -22.73 0.47 -14.45
CA VAL A 706 -22.63 1.53 -13.45
C VAL A 706 -21.43 1.20 -12.57
N GLY A 707 -20.59 2.19 -12.24
CA GLY A 707 -19.45 2.06 -11.35
C GLY A 707 -18.64 3.34 -11.30
N ASP A 708 -17.75 3.48 -10.32
CA ASP A 708 -16.83 4.62 -10.21
C ASP A 708 -15.59 4.35 -11.07
N PHE A 709 -15.56 4.91 -12.27
CA PHE A 709 -14.45 4.68 -13.21
C PHE A 709 -13.26 5.65 -13.02
N ASN A 710 -13.41 6.69 -12.19
CA ASN A 710 -12.41 7.74 -12.02
C ASN A 710 -11.94 7.95 -10.57
N GLN A 711 -12.29 7.06 -9.65
CA GLN A 711 -12.00 7.18 -8.21
C GLN A 711 -12.56 8.45 -7.54
N ALA A 712 -13.59 9.05 -8.11
CA ALA A 712 -14.20 10.23 -7.50
C ALA A 712 -15.03 9.91 -6.25
N GLY A 713 -15.22 8.63 -5.93
CA GLY A 713 -16.09 8.16 -4.84
C GLY A 713 -17.57 8.30 -5.16
N ALA A 714 -17.93 8.48 -6.44
CA ALA A 714 -19.29 8.55 -6.94
C ALA A 714 -19.41 7.65 -8.16
N ALA A 715 -20.54 6.96 -8.29
CA ALA A 715 -20.79 6.09 -9.42
C ALA A 715 -21.02 6.89 -10.71
N ASP A 716 -20.51 6.35 -11.81
CA ASP A 716 -20.66 6.85 -13.17
C ASP A 716 -21.59 5.93 -13.99
N VAL A 717 -22.08 6.41 -15.12
CA VAL A 717 -22.89 5.62 -16.05
C VAL A 717 -22.08 5.29 -17.29
N LEU A 718 -21.90 4.00 -17.57
CA LEU A 718 -21.27 3.52 -18.79
C LEU A 718 -22.29 3.27 -19.87
N LEU A 719 -22.12 3.92 -21.01
CA LEU A 719 -22.93 3.78 -22.20
C LEU A 719 -22.15 3.11 -23.33
N ARG A 720 -22.85 2.35 -24.17
CA ARG A 720 -22.30 1.76 -25.40
C ARG A 720 -23.30 1.89 -26.53
N ASN A 721 -22.81 2.23 -27.74
CA ASN A 721 -23.64 2.27 -28.95
C ASN A 721 -23.48 1.00 -29.82
N SER A 722 -24.22 0.90 -30.91
CA SER A 722 -24.18 -0.25 -31.84
C SER A 722 -22.88 -0.34 -32.64
N SER A 723 -22.12 0.78 -32.75
CA SER A 723 -20.79 0.79 -33.37
C SER A 723 -19.72 0.26 -32.42
N GLY A 724 -20.03 0.09 -31.13
CA GLY A 724 -19.11 -0.34 -30.10
C GLY A 724 -18.38 0.79 -29.37
N ASP A 725 -18.69 2.05 -29.67
CA ASP A 725 -18.15 3.19 -28.94
C ASP A 725 -18.67 3.21 -27.50
N LEU A 726 -17.88 3.73 -26.59
CA LEU A 726 -18.24 3.90 -25.19
C LEU A 726 -18.32 5.39 -24.83
N GLU A 727 -19.22 5.72 -23.92
CA GLU A 727 -19.26 7.00 -23.22
C GLU A 727 -19.42 6.74 -21.72
N ILE A 728 -18.55 7.37 -20.91
CA ILE A 728 -18.69 7.38 -19.46
C ILE A 728 -19.26 8.74 -19.07
N LEU A 729 -20.38 8.73 -18.40
CA LEU A 729 -20.99 9.92 -17.82
C LEU A 729 -20.63 9.98 -16.35
N ALA A 730 -19.62 10.78 -16.02
CA ALA A 730 -19.08 10.92 -14.67
C ALA A 730 -19.74 12.07 -13.91
N TRP A 731 -20.00 11.85 -12.63
CA TRP A 731 -20.53 12.85 -11.73
C TRP A 731 -19.48 13.91 -11.37
N SER A 732 -19.87 15.16 -11.39
CA SER A 732 -19.08 16.28 -10.88
C SER A 732 -19.76 16.91 -9.67
N ALA A 733 -19.16 16.74 -8.50
CA ALA A 733 -19.64 17.32 -7.25
C ALA A 733 -19.70 18.85 -7.30
N ASP A 734 -18.72 19.49 -7.97
CA ASP A 734 -18.62 20.95 -8.10
C ASP A 734 -19.77 21.55 -8.89
N THR A 735 -20.20 20.89 -9.95
CA THR A 735 -21.27 21.36 -10.83
C THR A 735 -22.62 20.73 -10.54
N GLY A 736 -22.66 19.62 -9.80
CA GLY A 736 -23.84 18.81 -9.58
C GLY A 736 -24.44 18.27 -10.89
N ARG A 737 -23.59 17.93 -11.86
CA ARG A 737 -23.98 17.46 -13.20
C ARG A 737 -23.10 16.28 -13.62
N MET A 738 -23.63 15.51 -14.60
CA MET A 738 -22.87 14.49 -15.29
C MET A 738 -22.07 15.13 -16.41
N THR A 739 -20.79 14.75 -16.55
CA THR A 739 -19.89 15.14 -17.62
C THR A 739 -19.55 13.91 -18.46
N GLY A 740 -19.73 14.00 -19.79
CA GLY A 740 -19.45 12.88 -20.69
C GLY A 740 -17.99 12.81 -21.12
N TYR A 741 -17.45 11.60 -21.12
CA TYR A 741 -16.13 11.24 -21.66
C TYR A 741 -16.32 10.19 -22.75
N ASP A 742 -15.99 10.55 -23.98
CA ASP A 742 -16.20 9.71 -25.17
C ASP A 742 -14.99 8.87 -25.52
N PHE A 743 -15.20 7.59 -25.76
CA PHE A 743 -14.19 6.66 -26.23
C PHE A 743 -14.65 6.04 -27.55
N ALA A 744 -14.06 6.48 -28.66
CA ALA A 744 -14.31 5.81 -29.92
C ALA A 744 -13.76 4.38 -29.92
N ALA A 745 -14.49 3.43 -30.47
CA ALA A 745 -14.07 2.04 -30.54
C ALA A 745 -12.66 1.87 -31.14
N ALA A 746 -12.27 2.72 -32.10
CA ALA A 746 -10.95 2.72 -32.70
C ALA A 746 -9.84 3.29 -31.76
N SER A 747 -10.17 4.16 -30.80
CA SER A 747 -9.19 4.76 -29.88
C SER A 747 -8.93 3.91 -28.65
N LEU A 748 -9.86 3.04 -28.27
CA LEU A 748 -9.68 2.05 -27.21
C LEU A 748 -8.55 1.03 -27.50
N PHE A 749 -7.99 1.05 -28.71
CA PHE A 749 -7.16 -0.02 -29.29
C PHE A 749 -5.73 0.37 -29.61
N ASN A 750 -5.29 1.58 -29.26
CA ASN A 750 -3.93 2.06 -29.55
C ASN A 750 -3.03 2.16 -28.29
N ALA A 751 -3.34 1.49 -27.22
CA ALA A 751 -2.48 1.51 -26.04
C ALA A 751 -1.16 0.77 -26.33
N THR A 752 -0.09 1.52 -26.53
CA THR A 752 1.26 1.02 -26.83
C THR A 752 2.11 0.81 -25.56
N THR A 753 1.54 0.72 -24.40
CA THR A 753 2.32 0.45 -23.18
C THR A 753 1.94 -0.88 -22.57
N PRO A 754 2.87 -1.86 -22.57
CA PRO A 754 2.68 -3.09 -21.82
C PRO A 754 2.91 -2.79 -20.33
N TYR A 755 1.87 -2.78 -19.55
CA TYR A 755 1.97 -2.74 -18.09
C TYR A 755 2.21 -4.13 -17.46
N PHE A 756 2.40 -5.15 -18.28
CA PHE A 756 2.65 -6.53 -17.83
C PHE A 756 3.96 -7.07 -18.38
N ASP A 757 4.67 -7.76 -17.50
CA ASP A 757 5.92 -8.48 -17.70
C ASP A 757 6.10 -9.02 -19.14
N SER A 758 7.24 -8.68 -19.75
CA SER A 758 7.64 -9.09 -21.10
C SER A 758 7.79 -10.62 -21.31
N THR A 759 7.53 -11.42 -20.29
CA THR A 759 7.55 -12.90 -20.37
C THR A 759 6.22 -13.50 -20.79
N TRP A 760 5.15 -12.72 -20.87
CA TRP A 760 3.90 -13.17 -21.45
C TRP A 760 3.95 -13.04 -22.98
N SER A 761 4.11 -14.16 -23.66
CA SER A 761 3.75 -14.26 -25.07
C SER A 761 2.22 -14.17 -25.20
N ALA A 762 1.70 -12.97 -25.01
CA ALA A 762 0.30 -12.69 -25.29
C ALA A 762 0.04 -12.98 -26.78
N PRO A 763 -1.00 -13.73 -27.12
CA PRO A 763 -1.51 -13.68 -28.49
C PRO A 763 -1.83 -12.21 -28.79
N ALA A 764 -1.46 -11.76 -29.97
CA ALA A 764 -1.56 -10.39 -30.46
C ALA A 764 -2.79 -9.67 -29.89
N HIS A 765 -2.57 -8.54 -29.25
CA HIS A 765 -3.53 -7.70 -28.55
C HIS A 765 -4.91 -7.72 -29.21
N GLY A 766 -5.88 -8.38 -28.57
CA GLY A 766 -7.23 -8.51 -29.12
C GLY A 766 -7.97 -7.20 -28.92
N VAL A 767 -8.25 -6.56 -30.01
CA VAL A 767 -9.18 -5.43 -30.11
C VAL A 767 -10.55 -5.92 -29.63
N PHE A 768 -11.10 -5.37 -28.57
CA PHE A 768 -12.47 -5.63 -28.11
C PHE A 768 -13.48 -5.00 -29.10
N GLY A 769 -13.53 -5.51 -30.33
CA GLY A 769 -14.43 -5.03 -31.37
C GLY A 769 -15.89 -5.41 -31.14
N SER A 770 -16.71 -5.27 -32.17
CA SER A 770 -18.15 -5.54 -32.10
C SER A 770 -18.52 -6.97 -31.70
N GLN A 771 -17.56 -7.93 -31.85
CA GLN A 771 -17.73 -9.31 -31.41
C GLN A 771 -17.63 -9.50 -29.89
N TRP A 772 -17.15 -8.52 -29.15
CA TRP A 772 -17.06 -8.55 -27.70
C TRP A 772 -18.28 -7.87 -27.06
N THR A 773 -18.76 -8.41 -25.99
CA THR A 773 -19.83 -7.83 -25.20
C THR A 773 -19.29 -7.37 -23.85
N VAL A 774 -19.81 -6.28 -23.33
CA VAL A 774 -19.60 -5.93 -21.93
C VAL A 774 -20.33 -6.99 -21.11
N ALA A 775 -19.56 -7.75 -20.36
CA ALA A 775 -20.09 -8.83 -19.52
C ALA A 775 -20.41 -8.34 -18.10
N ALA A 776 -19.62 -7.38 -17.60
CA ALA A 776 -19.81 -6.79 -16.29
C ALA A 776 -19.00 -5.50 -16.12
N VAL A 777 -19.29 -4.78 -15.04
CA VAL A 777 -18.48 -3.69 -14.49
C VAL A 777 -18.12 -4.07 -13.06
N GLY A 778 -16.89 -3.84 -12.66
CA GLY A 778 -16.39 -4.13 -11.30
C GLY A 778 -14.93 -3.74 -11.15
N ASP A 779 -14.43 -3.71 -9.95
CA ASP A 779 -13.01 -3.46 -9.66
C ASP A 779 -12.20 -4.76 -9.81
N PHE A 780 -11.83 -5.11 -11.05
CA PHE A 780 -11.09 -6.35 -11.34
C PHE A 780 -9.59 -6.24 -11.06
N GLN A 781 -9.10 -5.02 -10.84
CA GLN A 781 -7.71 -4.76 -10.50
C GLN A 781 -7.48 -4.52 -9.01
N GLY A 782 -8.54 -4.32 -8.21
CA GLY A 782 -8.43 -3.96 -6.80
C GLY A 782 -7.86 -2.55 -6.58
N LEU A 783 -7.98 -1.67 -7.58
CA LEU A 783 -7.42 -0.31 -7.55
C LEU A 783 -8.41 0.74 -7.05
N GLY A 784 -9.66 0.36 -6.76
CA GLY A 784 -10.69 1.24 -6.23
C GLY A 784 -11.54 1.94 -7.27
N TYR A 785 -11.31 1.73 -8.55
CA TYR A 785 -12.16 2.19 -9.64
C TYR A 785 -12.70 1.02 -10.47
N ALA A 786 -13.80 1.29 -11.17
CA ALA A 786 -14.45 0.29 -11.97
C ALA A 786 -13.70 0.02 -13.27
N ASP A 787 -13.63 -1.25 -13.62
CA ASP A 787 -13.13 -1.77 -14.89
C ASP A 787 -14.29 -2.34 -15.71
N ILE A 788 -14.10 -2.49 -17.01
CA ILE A 788 -15.04 -3.19 -17.89
C ILE A 788 -14.54 -4.61 -18.14
N LEU A 789 -15.34 -5.61 -17.78
CA LEU A 789 -15.10 -6.98 -18.18
C LEU A 789 -15.72 -7.26 -19.55
N TRP A 790 -14.94 -7.79 -20.45
CA TRP A 790 -15.35 -8.18 -21.78
C TRP A 790 -15.45 -9.69 -21.92
N LEU A 791 -16.48 -10.14 -22.62
CA LEU A 791 -16.66 -11.52 -23.03
C LEU A 791 -16.79 -11.60 -24.54
N ASN A 792 -16.04 -12.50 -25.16
CA ASN A 792 -16.27 -12.92 -26.54
C ASN A 792 -17.19 -14.14 -26.56
N PRO A 793 -18.46 -14.02 -26.96
CA PRO A 793 -19.42 -15.14 -26.90
C PRO A 793 -19.06 -16.30 -27.85
N ALA A 794 -18.25 -16.05 -28.89
CA ALA A 794 -17.86 -17.08 -29.85
C ALA A 794 -16.72 -17.96 -29.35
N THR A 795 -15.82 -17.42 -28.52
CA THR A 795 -14.63 -18.13 -28.04
C THR A 795 -14.65 -18.38 -26.54
N ASN A 796 -15.55 -17.72 -25.80
CA ASN A 796 -15.59 -17.63 -24.33
C ASN A 796 -14.32 -17.02 -23.72
N ASP A 797 -13.57 -16.24 -24.51
CA ASP A 797 -12.44 -15.49 -23.97
C ASP A 797 -12.94 -14.29 -23.18
N VAL A 798 -12.30 -14.02 -22.06
CA VAL A 798 -12.57 -12.87 -21.20
C VAL A 798 -11.33 -11.99 -21.09
N GLY A 799 -11.55 -10.67 -21.09
CA GLY A 799 -10.54 -9.65 -20.93
C GLY A 799 -11.13 -8.46 -20.17
N PHE A 800 -10.31 -7.50 -19.78
CA PHE A 800 -10.81 -6.29 -19.14
C PHE A 800 -10.22 -5.01 -19.74
N THR A 801 -10.88 -3.90 -19.51
CA THR A 801 -10.43 -2.54 -19.80
C THR A 801 -10.51 -1.71 -18.54
N ALA A 802 -9.41 -1.13 -18.13
CA ALA A 802 -9.31 -0.16 -17.06
C ALA A 802 -9.12 1.25 -17.62
N PHE A 803 -9.51 2.25 -16.84
CA PHE A 803 -9.36 3.66 -17.17
C PHE A 803 -8.38 4.35 -16.23
N SER A 804 -7.81 5.47 -16.66
CA SER A 804 -7.13 6.38 -15.75
C SER A 804 -8.16 7.22 -14.98
N PHE A 805 -7.76 7.72 -13.81
CA PHE A 805 -8.62 8.56 -12.96
C PHE A 805 -9.19 9.80 -13.68
N ASP A 806 -8.50 10.32 -14.70
CA ASP A 806 -8.94 11.47 -15.51
C ASP A 806 -9.80 11.06 -16.71
N LEU A 807 -10.08 9.76 -16.87
CA LEU A 807 -10.80 9.15 -17.99
C LEU A 807 -10.22 9.51 -19.37
N ARG A 808 -8.94 9.85 -19.47
CA ARG A 808 -8.28 10.22 -20.74
C ARG A 808 -7.43 9.10 -21.32
N HIS A 809 -7.02 8.17 -20.49
CA HIS A 809 -6.21 7.04 -20.90
C HIS A 809 -6.95 5.74 -20.61
N VAL A 810 -6.75 4.76 -21.46
CA VAL A 810 -7.33 3.44 -21.36
C VAL A 810 -6.20 2.43 -21.26
N ASN A 811 -6.19 1.66 -20.19
CA ASN A 811 -5.33 0.51 -20.03
C ASN A 811 -6.13 -0.73 -20.39
N GLN A 812 -5.71 -1.44 -21.44
CA GLN A 812 -6.31 -2.72 -21.77
C GLN A 812 -5.52 -3.83 -21.08
N GLY A 813 -6.22 -4.59 -20.27
CA GLY A 813 -5.69 -5.85 -19.80
C GLY A 813 -5.68 -6.89 -20.93
N PRO A 814 -4.82 -7.90 -20.85
CA PRO A 814 -4.82 -8.99 -21.79
C PRO A 814 -6.13 -9.79 -21.74
N ILE A 815 -6.40 -10.58 -22.77
CA ILE A 815 -7.30 -11.73 -22.64
C ILE A 815 -6.66 -12.63 -21.58
N PHE A 816 -7.24 -12.70 -20.40
CA PHE A 816 -6.60 -13.35 -19.26
C PHE A 816 -7.13 -14.76 -18.98
N ALA A 817 -8.26 -15.12 -19.59
CA ALA A 817 -8.80 -16.48 -19.44
C ALA A 817 -9.76 -16.84 -20.57
N ARG A 818 -10.00 -18.13 -20.65
CA ARG A 818 -11.09 -18.69 -21.43
C ARG A 818 -12.01 -19.46 -20.49
N LEU A 819 -13.26 -19.07 -20.43
CA LEU A 819 -14.27 -19.79 -19.67
C LEU A 819 -14.59 -21.15 -20.35
N PRO A 820 -15.08 -22.14 -19.61
CA PRO A 820 -15.54 -23.39 -20.19
C PRO A 820 -16.55 -23.16 -21.33
N SER A 821 -16.62 -24.06 -22.26
CA SER A 821 -17.62 -23.97 -23.34
C SER A 821 -19.05 -23.96 -22.77
N GLN A 822 -19.94 -23.19 -23.39
CA GLN A 822 -21.31 -23.02 -22.94
C GLN A 822 -21.42 -22.41 -21.53
N SER A 823 -20.52 -21.54 -21.17
CA SER A 823 -20.55 -20.79 -19.91
C SER A 823 -21.26 -19.46 -20.06
N LYS A 824 -21.88 -19.03 -18.97
CA LYS A 824 -22.50 -17.72 -18.80
C LYS A 824 -22.00 -17.13 -17.49
N ILE A 825 -21.54 -15.87 -17.51
CA ILE A 825 -21.31 -15.10 -16.30
C ILE A 825 -22.67 -14.69 -15.75
N VAL A 826 -22.95 -15.09 -14.53
CA VAL A 826 -24.27 -14.92 -13.89
C VAL A 826 -24.19 -14.02 -12.65
N GLY A 827 -22.99 -13.69 -12.18
CA GLY A 827 -22.79 -12.74 -11.11
C GLY A 827 -21.34 -12.24 -11.12
N VAL A 828 -21.16 -11.02 -10.62
CA VAL A 828 -19.85 -10.40 -10.42
C VAL A 828 -19.82 -9.71 -9.06
N GLY A 829 -18.77 -9.93 -8.31
CA GLY A 829 -18.58 -9.33 -6.99
C GLY A 829 -17.39 -9.97 -6.29
N ASP A 830 -16.97 -9.41 -5.19
CA ASP A 830 -15.87 -9.93 -4.38
C ASP A 830 -16.38 -11.12 -3.56
N PHE A 831 -16.12 -12.35 -4.01
CA PHE A 831 -16.58 -13.57 -3.34
C PHE A 831 -15.64 -14.05 -2.23
N ASP A 832 -14.42 -13.57 -2.18
CA ASP A 832 -13.44 -13.98 -1.18
C ASP A 832 -12.95 -12.86 -0.27
N ALA A 833 -13.55 -11.66 -0.39
CA ALA A 833 -13.21 -10.45 0.38
C ALA A 833 -11.73 -10.03 0.21
N ASN A 834 -11.20 -10.15 -1.00
CA ASN A 834 -9.84 -9.74 -1.32
C ASN A 834 -9.76 -8.34 -1.95
N GLY A 835 -10.90 -7.65 -2.12
CA GLY A 835 -10.98 -6.31 -2.70
C GLY A 835 -10.99 -6.29 -4.23
N THR A 836 -10.93 -7.44 -4.91
CA THR A 836 -11.11 -7.56 -6.36
C THR A 836 -12.45 -8.21 -6.70
N SER A 837 -13.07 -7.77 -7.80
CA SER A 837 -14.29 -8.41 -8.28
C SER A 837 -13.96 -9.76 -8.92
N ASP A 838 -14.73 -10.78 -8.55
CA ASP A 838 -14.66 -12.16 -9.04
C ASP A 838 -15.85 -12.48 -9.94
N LEU A 839 -15.84 -13.67 -10.55
CA LEU A 839 -16.90 -14.12 -11.46
C LEU A 839 -17.64 -15.34 -10.90
N LEU A 840 -18.96 -15.28 -10.85
CA LEU A 840 -19.81 -16.46 -10.71
C LEU A 840 -20.23 -16.92 -12.10
N VAL A 841 -19.88 -18.13 -12.46
CA VAL A 841 -20.07 -18.68 -13.81
C VAL A 841 -20.94 -19.93 -13.76
N GLU A 842 -22.00 -19.92 -14.55
CA GLU A 842 -22.80 -21.09 -14.84
C GLU A 842 -22.28 -21.75 -16.12
N SER A 843 -22.02 -23.05 -16.09
CA SER A 843 -21.59 -23.84 -17.23
C SER A 843 -22.54 -25.02 -17.45
N GLN A 844 -22.94 -25.27 -18.69
CA GLN A 844 -23.75 -26.42 -19.02
C GLN A 844 -22.90 -27.68 -19.08
N THR A 845 -23.37 -28.74 -18.41
CA THR A 845 -22.73 -30.06 -18.41
C THR A 845 -23.73 -31.12 -18.91
N SER A 846 -23.24 -32.32 -19.15
CA SER A 846 -24.12 -33.44 -19.55
C SER A 846 -25.14 -33.86 -18.46
N SER A 847 -24.90 -33.43 -17.21
CA SER A 847 -25.76 -33.75 -16.05
C SER A 847 -26.63 -32.57 -15.56
N GLY A 848 -26.56 -31.41 -16.23
CA GLY A 848 -27.25 -30.17 -15.85
C GLY A 848 -26.31 -28.97 -15.81
N SER A 849 -26.76 -27.85 -15.23
CA SER A 849 -25.91 -26.67 -15.01
C SER A 849 -24.97 -26.85 -13.84
N GLN A 850 -23.77 -26.30 -13.94
CA GLN A 850 -22.77 -26.25 -12.87
C GLN A 850 -22.40 -24.80 -12.58
N MET A 851 -22.42 -24.42 -11.30
CA MET A 851 -21.96 -23.13 -10.84
C MET A 851 -20.52 -23.21 -10.33
N ARG A 852 -19.71 -22.20 -10.66
CA ARG A 852 -18.34 -22.07 -10.19
C ARG A 852 -17.96 -20.62 -10.00
N VAL A 853 -17.24 -20.32 -8.90
CA VAL A 853 -16.55 -19.03 -8.74
C VAL A 853 -15.19 -19.09 -9.43
N PHE A 854 -14.87 -18.03 -10.13
CA PHE A 854 -13.52 -17.77 -10.65
C PHE A 854 -12.97 -16.56 -9.91
N TYR A 855 -12.00 -16.81 -9.01
CA TYR A 855 -11.33 -15.78 -8.25
C TYR A 855 -10.34 -15.02 -9.13
N ILE A 856 -10.40 -13.71 -9.09
CA ILE A 856 -9.46 -12.82 -9.76
C ILE A 856 -8.47 -12.29 -8.74
N ASN A 857 -7.18 -12.41 -9.06
CA ASN A 857 -6.11 -11.93 -8.20
C ASN A 857 -5.04 -11.27 -9.06
N GLN A 858 -4.92 -9.95 -8.95
CA GLN A 858 -3.99 -9.17 -9.77
C GLN A 858 -2.50 -9.48 -9.51
N TRP A 859 -2.17 -10.05 -8.34
CA TRP A 859 -0.79 -10.29 -7.93
C TRP A 859 -0.24 -11.67 -8.30
N LEU A 860 -1.08 -12.56 -8.81
CA LEU A 860 -0.67 -13.88 -9.26
C LEU A 860 -0.52 -13.92 -10.78
N THR A 861 0.48 -14.63 -11.26
CA THR A 861 0.76 -14.86 -12.70
C THR A 861 -0.40 -15.52 -13.45
N ASN A 862 -1.36 -16.09 -12.72
CA ASN A 862 -2.63 -16.59 -13.23
C ASN A 862 -3.75 -15.70 -12.69
N LEU A 863 -4.17 -14.73 -13.47
CA LEU A 863 -5.18 -13.73 -13.11
C LEU A 863 -6.54 -14.33 -12.73
N ILE A 864 -6.86 -15.53 -13.20
CA ILE A 864 -8.05 -16.28 -12.78
C ILE A 864 -7.65 -17.64 -12.20
N GLN A 865 -8.06 -17.88 -10.96
CA GLN A 865 -8.09 -19.22 -10.38
C GLN A 865 -9.50 -19.75 -10.41
N ALA A 866 -9.69 -20.92 -11.04
CA ALA A 866 -10.94 -21.64 -10.88
C ALA A 866 -11.08 -22.05 -9.40
N GLY A 867 -12.03 -21.43 -8.73
CA GLY A 867 -12.43 -21.76 -7.37
C GLY A 867 -13.16 -23.11 -7.31
N PRO A 868 -13.64 -23.48 -6.14
CA PRO A 868 -14.43 -24.71 -5.98
C PRO A 868 -15.68 -24.68 -6.86
N VAL A 869 -16.10 -25.86 -7.27
CA VAL A 869 -17.45 -26.05 -7.82
C VAL A 869 -18.44 -25.86 -6.69
N ILE A 870 -19.28 -24.84 -6.78
CA ILE A 870 -20.24 -24.50 -5.72
C ILE A 870 -21.34 -25.55 -5.64
N ASP A 871 -21.83 -26.02 -6.79
CA ASP A 871 -22.72 -27.17 -6.86
C ASP A 871 -22.39 -28.03 -8.09
N ALA A 872 -22.32 -29.34 -7.90
CA ALA A 872 -21.89 -30.27 -8.94
C ALA A 872 -22.91 -30.43 -10.07
N ALA A 873 -24.17 -30.20 -9.82
CA ALA A 873 -25.22 -30.17 -10.83
C ALA A 873 -26.46 -29.43 -10.30
N ILE A 874 -26.77 -28.28 -10.86
CA ILE A 874 -28.09 -27.72 -10.73
C ILE A 874 -29.00 -28.55 -11.65
N PRO A 875 -29.98 -29.35 -11.11
CA PRO A 875 -30.83 -30.17 -11.92
C PRO A 875 -31.62 -29.31 -12.95
N ALA A 876 -31.96 -29.87 -14.08
CA ALA A 876 -32.72 -29.15 -15.09
C ALA A 876 -34.08 -28.64 -14.57
N ASP A 877 -34.58 -29.25 -13.50
CA ASP A 877 -35.82 -28.87 -12.79
C ASP A 877 -35.56 -28.08 -11.51
N TRP A 878 -34.37 -27.45 -11.38
CA TRP A 878 -34.01 -26.60 -10.25
C TRP A 878 -35.07 -25.53 -10.01
N PRO A 879 -35.68 -25.49 -8.81
CA PRO A 879 -36.88 -24.65 -8.59
C PRO A 879 -36.56 -23.19 -8.32
N TRP A 880 -35.33 -22.75 -8.46
CA TRP A 880 -34.86 -21.41 -8.14
C TRP A 880 -34.29 -20.70 -9.36
N SER A 881 -34.54 -19.42 -9.51
CA SER A 881 -33.93 -18.53 -10.50
C SER A 881 -33.03 -17.49 -9.82
N LEU A 882 -31.84 -17.30 -10.35
CA LEU A 882 -30.95 -16.22 -9.92
C LEU A 882 -31.55 -14.87 -10.29
N GLN A 883 -31.55 -13.93 -9.35
CA GLN A 883 -32.26 -12.65 -9.48
C GLN A 883 -31.30 -11.47 -9.75
N GLN A 884 -30.03 -11.72 -9.83
CA GLN A 884 -29.02 -10.68 -9.99
C GLN A 884 -28.04 -10.97 -11.11
#